data_866a66e87233a85a752cec8e6e743414
#
_entry.id   866a66e87233a85a752cec8e6e743414
#
_cell.length_a   1.000
_cell.length_b   1.000
_cell.length_c   1.000
_cell.angle_alpha   90.00
_cell.angle_beta   90.00
_cell.angle_gamma   90.00
#
_symmetry.space_group_name_H-M   'P 1'
#
loop_
_entity.id
_entity.type
_entity.pdbx_description
1 polymer ?
#
loop_
_entity_poly.entity_id
_entity_poly.type
_entity_poly.pdbx_seq_one_letter_code
_entity_poly.pdbx_strand_id
1 'polypeptide(L)'
;MKALLLMRGCPGSGKSTLIRDLGLEPYALSPDKLRLMYSSPVMNEEGNSSINQKCNDVVFETMYKMLEYRMNKGEFTIIDATHCSSHKTLQKQISEYRKLAKRYNYRIYHYDMPTDLLQIAKQNEMRMGTYSFVPHHICSKMYKVMKDTPKLHREITKIDSIKDFLSDYNVDYLCDSNVYDKVKVIGDIHSCNSVLQDALKDFNSDTFYVFVGDYFDRGIEHYDTLKTIQWLSEQKNVVLLEGNHESHWVRYAHSEDGDDTGYQRFVETTLKGWLSHYEDENLLKKELRILYRKLHSCYFFKCGNTRYMVTHAGLTRFPSNAMLLSSSQCISGVGGYDFEVSLEFMRHHTSGLDVQVFGHRGVTTADGFSYSLEGKVEFGGNLRVLDINTGGAVVLNYENTVYNKKYLEDNFNFTKKYGKVPLDTKSLEVNVIANSRLVSVKNCGSMVSLNFTRDAFKHDLWNDITVKARGLFVDRISGDVKARSYDKFFNLGQRMDTEEELNSLEYPIRVAKKENGSLGIISWDFDNDCFIFASKSSTKSEHVGYLKENFYKANTLVQDALRDILIKYKCSAVFEMVHPKDVHIIDYAKNHRLFLLDFVPNQLHLDNGIHIDTEFSKKCMDEFSQVFIDNPSLLLDYSLIPVESFYISNMEELDYCINKAHDAYFEGYVLTDARGYMVKIKSDSYLRWKYCRDLLGAYLRGKDINLDSLDGFTRDFVSFLRTKFIDELKDKSIIDVKHMYYASGGKHESLYQ
;
A
#
# COMPACT_ATOMS: atom_id res chain seq x y z
N MET A 1 -20.22 -12.00 0.21
CA MET A 1 -21.02 -13.08 -0.41
C MET A 1 -20.98 -12.93 -1.92
N LYS A 2 -20.99 -14.04 -2.70
CA LYS A 2 -20.87 -14.03 -4.17
C LYS A 2 -22.23 -14.36 -4.80
N ALA A 3 -22.82 -13.44 -5.57
CA ALA A 3 -24.15 -13.64 -6.17
C ALA A 3 -24.21 -13.26 -7.66
N LEU A 4 -24.96 -14.06 -8.41
CA LEU A 4 -25.38 -13.81 -9.79
C LEU A 4 -26.88 -13.59 -9.81
N LEU A 5 -27.34 -12.45 -10.33
CA LEU A 5 -28.75 -12.13 -10.49
C LEU A 5 -29.16 -12.21 -11.99
N LEU A 6 -30.12 -13.05 -12.30
CA LEU A 6 -30.70 -13.17 -13.63
C LEU A 6 -31.98 -12.33 -13.72
N MET A 7 -31.97 -11.30 -14.55
CA MET A 7 -33.22 -10.59 -14.89
C MET A 7 -34.07 -11.46 -15.83
N ARG A 8 -35.37 -11.46 -15.60
CA ARG A 8 -36.29 -12.22 -16.43
C ARG A 8 -37.49 -11.39 -16.78
N GLY A 9 -37.79 -11.31 -18.09
CA GLY A 9 -38.90 -10.54 -18.59
C GLY A 9 -38.82 -10.32 -20.10
N CYS A 10 -39.94 -10.09 -20.74
CA CYS A 10 -40.01 -9.83 -22.18
C CYS A 10 -39.28 -8.53 -22.57
N PRO A 11 -38.95 -8.35 -23.86
CA PRO A 11 -38.59 -7.02 -24.36
C PRO A 11 -39.70 -6.02 -24.05
N GLY A 12 -39.34 -4.81 -23.61
CA GLY A 12 -40.32 -3.82 -23.16
C GLY A 12 -40.82 -3.97 -21.73
N SER A 13 -40.38 -4.95 -20.94
CA SER A 13 -40.82 -5.10 -19.53
C SER A 13 -40.12 -4.17 -18.54
N GLY A 14 -39.17 -3.32 -18.96
CA GLY A 14 -38.49 -2.35 -18.11
C GLY A 14 -37.24 -2.84 -17.38
N LYS A 15 -36.67 -4.01 -17.69
CA LYS A 15 -35.47 -4.58 -17.03
C LYS A 15 -34.31 -3.58 -16.93
N SER A 16 -33.83 -3.09 -18.07
CA SER A 16 -32.67 -2.18 -18.12
C SER A 16 -32.97 -0.83 -17.49
N THR A 17 -34.24 -0.39 -17.49
CA THR A 17 -34.69 0.81 -16.78
C THR A 17 -34.58 0.61 -15.27
N LEU A 18 -35.11 -0.51 -14.76
CA LEU A 18 -35.00 -0.84 -13.33
C LEU A 18 -33.55 -0.94 -12.87
N ILE A 19 -32.66 -1.58 -13.65
CA ILE A 19 -31.24 -1.67 -13.33
C ILE A 19 -30.61 -0.26 -13.23
N ARG A 20 -30.93 0.63 -14.17
CA ARG A 20 -30.45 2.02 -14.19
C ARG A 20 -31.01 2.81 -12.99
N ASP A 21 -32.30 2.73 -12.73
CA ASP A 21 -32.97 3.48 -11.68
C ASP A 21 -32.49 3.08 -10.27
N LEU A 22 -31.98 1.83 -10.14
CA LEU A 22 -31.33 1.34 -8.92
C LEU A 22 -29.81 1.64 -8.89
N GLY A 23 -29.24 2.30 -9.91
CA GLY A 23 -27.78 2.57 -9.98
C GLY A 23 -26.91 1.34 -10.20
N LEU A 24 -27.49 0.24 -10.73
CA LEU A 24 -26.83 -1.06 -10.85
C LEU A 24 -26.23 -1.33 -12.25
N GLU A 25 -26.19 -0.35 -13.13
CA GLU A 25 -25.63 -0.51 -14.49
C GLU A 25 -24.19 -1.01 -14.52
N PRO A 26 -23.27 -0.58 -13.62
CA PRO A 26 -21.89 -1.09 -13.59
C PRO A 26 -21.80 -2.60 -13.32
N TYR A 27 -22.81 -3.18 -12.70
CA TYR A 27 -22.86 -4.60 -12.36
C TYR A 27 -23.54 -5.45 -13.44
N ALA A 28 -24.08 -4.85 -14.51
CA ALA A 28 -24.89 -5.53 -15.50
C ALA A 28 -24.09 -5.95 -16.74
N LEU A 29 -24.27 -7.22 -17.15
CA LEU A 29 -23.89 -7.74 -18.45
C LEU A 29 -25.15 -7.90 -19.32
N SER A 30 -25.18 -7.27 -20.49
CA SER A 30 -26.33 -7.29 -21.42
C SER A 30 -25.93 -7.86 -22.77
N PRO A 31 -26.52 -9.01 -23.20
CA PRO A 31 -26.31 -9.53 -24.54
C PRO A 31 -26.70 -8.54 -25.66
N ASP A 32 -27.70 -7.69 -25.44
CA ASP A 32 -28.11 -6.69 -26.44
C ASP A 32 -27.06 -5.59 -26.60
N LYS A 33 -26.47 -5.12 -25.51
CA LYS A 33 -25.33 -4.19 -25.57
C LYS A 33 -24.13 -4.81 -26.28
N LEU A 34 -23.82 -6.08 -26.00
CA LEU A 34 -22.74 -6.81 -26.69
C LEU A 34 -23.04 -6.98 -28.19
N ARG A 35 -24.29 -7.29 -28.60
CA ARG A 35 -24.65 -7.37 -30.02
C ARG A 35 -24.37 -6.07 -30.76
N LEU A 36 -24.67 -4.92 -30.13
CA LEU A 36 -24.37 -3.61 -30.70
C LEU A 36 -22.87 -3.27 -30.76
N MET A 37 -22.06 -3.92 -29.95
CA MET A 37 -20.58 -3.82 -30.02
C MET A 37 -20.03 -4.66 -31.19
N TYR A 38 -20.62 -5.82 -31.44
CA TYR A 38 -20.18 -6.74 -32.51
C TYR A 38 -20.73 -6.39 -33.88
N SER A 39 -21.91 -5.76 -33.96
CA SER A 39 -22.58 -5.47 -35.21
C SER A 39 -23.48 -4.23 -35.09
N SER A 40 -23.46 -3.39 -36.10
CA SER A 40 -24.46 -2.31 -36.25
C SER A 40 -25.88 -2.87 -36.36
N PRO A 41 -26.92 -2.08 -36.05
CA PRO A 41 -28.29 -2.44 -36.34
C PRO A 41 -28.47 -2.81 -37.81
N VAL A 42 -29.30 -3.81 -38.07
CA VAL A 42 -29.61 -4.32 -39.43
C VAL A 42 -31.07 -4.07 -39.79
N MET A 43 -31.36 -3.97 -41.08
CA MET A 43 -32.73 -3.91 -41.56
C MET A 43 -33.33 -5.33 -41.52
N ASN A 44 -34.51 -5.47 -40.90
CA ASN A 44 -35.27 -6.72 -40.90
C ASN A 44 -36.18 -6.87 -42.15
N GLU A 45 -36.88 -8.00 -42.27
CA GLU A 45 -37.75 -8.32 -43.41
C GLU A 45 -38.92 -7.33 -43.54
N GLU A 46 -39.30 -6.63 -42.48
CA GLU A 46 -40.36 -5.62 -42.46
C GLU A 46 -39.84 -4.21 -42.76
N GLY A 47 -38.55 -4.07 -43.09
CA GLY A 47 -37.90 -2.77 -43.34
C GLY A 47 -37.57 -1.96 -42.11
N ASN A 48 -37.69 -2.53 -40.90
CA ASN A 48 -37.36 -1.86 -39.64
C ASN A 48 -35.91 -2.10 -39.22
N SER A 49 -35.32 -1.13 -38.56
CA SER A 49 -34.03 -1.31 -37.89
C SER A 49 -34.17 -2.30 -36.74
N SER A 50 -33.25 -3.23 -36.58
CA SER A 50 -33.26 -4.25 -35.52
C SER A 50 -31.86 -4.65 -35.07
N ILE A 51 -31.72 -5.15 -33.85
CA ILE A 51 -30.48 -5.72 -33.34
C ILE A 51 -30.14 -6.99 -34.10
N ASN A 52 -28.92 -7.10 -34.62
CA ASN A 52 -28.46 -8.26 -35.37
C ASN A 52 -28.38 -9.50 -34.47
N GLN A 53 -29.21 -10.51 -34.75
CA GLN A 53 -29.23 -11.78 -34.00
C GLN A 53 -28.25 -12.83 -34.57
N LYS A 54 -27.64 -12.59 -35.74
CA LYS A 54 -26.73 -13.54 -36.39
C LYS A 54 -25.39 -13.68 -35.66
N CYS A 55 -25.03 -12.70 -34.79
CA CYS A 55 -23.81 -12.73 -33.98
C CYS A 55 -24.01 -13.37 -32.57
N ASN A 56 -25.14 -14.08 -32.36
CA ASN A 56 -25.46 -14.63 -31.03
C ASN A 56 -24.37 -15.54 -30.47
N ASP A 57 -23.75 -16.41 -31.28
CA ASP A 57 -22.76 -17.37 -30.76
C ASP A 57 -21.56 -16.64 -30.16
N VAL A 58 -20.99 -15.68 -30.89
CA VAL A 58 -19.84 -14.91 -30.38
C VAL A 58 -20.23 -14.01 -29.20
N VAL A 59 -21.43 -13.45 -29.19
CA VAL A 59 -21.95 -12.62 -28.09
C VAL A 59 -22.09 -13.42 -26.81
N PHE A 60 -22.68 -14.60 -26.85
CA PHE A 60 -22.82 -15.46 -25.68
C PHE A 60 -21.47 -16.01 -25.19
N GLU A 61 -20.60 -16.40 -26.12
CA GLU A 61 -19.21 -16.79 -25.74
C GLU A 61 -18.50 -15.67 -25.00
N THR A 62 -18.52 -14.45 -25.52
CA THR A 62 -17.94 -13.28 -24.89
C THR A 62 -18.58 -12.98 -23.55
N MET A 63 -19.90 -13.03 -23.47
CA MET A 63 -20.62 -12.80 -22.21
C MET A 63 -20.21 -13.81 -21.13
N TYR A 64 -20.06 -15.09 -21.46
CA TYR A 64 -19.62 -16.11 -20.52
C TYR A 64 -18.16 -15.89 -20.08
N LYS A 65 -17.25 -15.48 -20.96
CA LYS A 65 -15.88 -15.11 -20.62
C LYS A 65 -15.84 -13.92 -19.68
N MET A 66 -16.64 -12.89 -19.94
CA MET A 66 -16.78 -11.72 -19.06
C MET A 66 -17.37 -12.09 -17.71
N LEU A 67 -18.39 -12.96 -17.69
CA LEU A 67 -19.00 -13.45 -16.47
C LEU A 67 -18.00 -14.26 -15.64
N GLU A 68 -17.26 -15.15 -16.28
CA GLU A 68 -16.22 -15.94 -15.63
C GLU A 68 -15.12 -15.05 -15.01
N TYR A 69 -14.66 -14.05 -15.75
CA TYR A 69 -13.69 -13.07 -15.24
C TYR A 69 -14.22 -12.33 -14.01
N ARG A 70 -15.48 -11.86 -14.02
CA ARG A 70 -16.11 -11.21 -12.87
C ARG A 70 -16.29 -12.18 -11.70
N MET A 71 -16.71 -13.41 -11.96
CA MET A 71 -16.85 -14.42 -10.90
C MET A 71 -15.52 -14.78 -10.27
N ASN A 72 -14.43 -14.84 -11.03
CA ASN A 72 -13.10 -15.03 -10.49
C ASN A 72 -12.66 -13.89 -9.56
N LYS A 73 -13.14 -12.66 -9.80
CA LYS A 73 -12.95 -11.50 -8.91
C LYS A 73 -13.96 -11.43 -7.76
N GLY A 74 -14.94 -12.32 -7.73
CA GLY A 74 -15.99 -12.32 -6.72
C GLY A 74 -16.92 -11.12 -6.81
N GLU A 75 -17.21 -10.61 -8.01
CA GLU A 75 -18.04 -9.44 -8.24
C GLU A 75 -19.52 -9.81 -8.36
N PHE A 76 -20.40 -9.08 -7.65
CA PHE A 76 -21.84 -9.14 -7.92
C PHE A 76 -22.10 -8.85 -9.39
N THR A 77 -22.90 -9.70 -10.05
CA THR A 77 -23.17 -9.53 -11.47
C THR A 77 -24.66 -9.76 -11.78
N ILE A 78 -25.19 -8.90 -12.62
CA ILE A 78 -26.58 -8.99 -13.16
C ILE A 78 -26.50 -9.38 -14.62
N ILE A 79 -27.25 -10.41 -15.02
CA ILE A 79 -27.45 -10.70 -16.44
C ILE A 79 -28.75 -10.04 -16.91
N ASP A 80 -28.62 -8.94 -17.65
CA ASP A 80 -29.73 -8.21 -18.26
C ASP A 80 -30.16 -8.89 -19.57
N ALA A 81 -30.81 -10.02 -19.44
CA ALA A 81 -31.37 -10.80 -20.57
C ALA A 81 -32.82 -11.18 -20.33
N THR A 82 -33.51 -11.64 -21.38
CA THR A 82 -34.93 -11.98 -21.27
C THR A 82 -35.19 -13.25 -20.48
N HIS A 83 -34.31 -14.28 -20.59
CA HIS A 83 -34.47 -15.64 -20.02
C HIS A 83 -35.85 -16.23 -20.25
N CYS A 84 -36.43 -15.91 -21.43
CA CYS A 84 -37.75 -16.35 -21.91
C CYS A 84 -37.67 -17.08 -23.25
N SER A 85 -36.56 -17.76 -23.53
CA SER A 85 -36.35 -18.57 -24.74
C SER A 85 -36.97 -19.94 -24.59
N SER A 86 -36.92 -20.73 -25.68
CA SER A 86 -37.43 -22.14 -25.66
C SER A 86 -36.77 -22.91 -24.52
N HIS A 87 -37.49 -23.91 -23.99
CA HIS A 87 -37.02 -24.71 -22.86
C HIS A 87 -35.61 -25.27 -23.08
N LYS A 88 -35.28 -25.79 -24.27
CA LYS A 88 -33.96 -26.33 -24.59
C LYS A 88 -32.85 -25.26 -24.50
N THR A 89 -33.07 -24.08 -25.06
CA THR A 89 -32.10 -22.97 -25.04
C THR A 89 -31.92 -22.43 -23.62
N LEU A 90 -33.03 -22.26 -22.88
CA LEU A 90 -33.01 -21.79 -21.52
C LEU A 90 -32.21 -22.75 -20.59
N GLN A 91 -32.45 -24.06 -20.72
CA GLN A 91 -31.74 -25.06 -19.94
C GLN A 91 -30.21 -25.07 -20.23
N LYS A 92 -29.82 -24.87 -21.49
CA LYS A 92 -28.40 -24.73 -21.85
C LYS A 92 -27.77 -23.51 -21.15
N GLN A 93 -28.42 -22.35 -21.23
CA GLN A 93 -27.94 -21.13 -20.55
C GLN A 93 -27.84 -21.33 -19.05
N ILE A 94 -28.84 -21.86 -18.40
CA ILE A 94 -28.88 -22.15 -16.97
C ILE A 94 -27.77 -23.12 -16.58
N SER A 95 -27.46 -24.12 -17.38
CA SER A 95 -26.37 -25.06 -17.15
C SER A 95 -25.01 -24.37 -17.10
N GLU A 96 -24.72 -23.45 -18.03
CA GLU A 96 -23.47 -22.70 -18.05
C GLU A 96 -23.34 -21.79 -16.82
N TYR A 97 -24.39 -21.05 -16.45
CA TYR A 97 -24.37 -20.24 -15.22
C TYR A 97 -24.10 -21.08 -13.98
N ARG A 98 -24.73 -22.24 -13.87
CA ARG A 98 -24.55 -23.15 -12.72
C ARG A 98 -23.16 -23.77 -12.67
N LYS A 99 -22.56 -24.08 -13.83
CA LYS A 99 -21.18 -24.56 -13.92
C LYS A 99 -20.22 -23.55 -13.34
N LEU A 100 -20.29 -22.30 -13.78
CA LEU A 100 -19.46 -21.19 -13.28
C LEU A 100 -19.75 -20.91 -11.78
N ALA A 101 -21.02 -20.86 -11.39
CA ALA A 101 -21.41 -20.63 -10.00
C ALA A 101 -20.87 -21.69 -9.04
N LYS A 102 -20.82 -22.96 -9.44
CA LYS A 102 -20.22 -24.03 -8.65
C LYS A 102 -18.70 -23.88 -8.52
N ARG A 103 -18.06 -23.44 -9.61
CA ARG A 103 -16.60 -23.22 -9.64
C ARG A 103 -16.14 -22.09 -8.73
N TYR A 104 -16.89 -20.98 -8.71
CA TYR A 104 -16.51 -19.74 -8.00
C TYR A 104 -17.31 -19.48 -6.72
N ASN A 105 -18.05 -20.48 -6.23
CA ASN A 105 -18.85 -20.39 -5.00
C ASN A 105 -19.93 -19.30 -5.03
N TYR A 106 -20.65 -19.19 -6.16
CA TYR A 106 -21.75 -18.22 -6.33
C TYR A 106 -23.11 -18.86 -6.02
N ARG A 107 -24.01 -18.03 -5.46
CA ARG A 107 -25.44 -18.29 -5.44
C ARG A 107 -26.10 -17.60 -6.61
N ILE A 108 -27.07 -18.28 -7.25
CA ILE A 108 -27.80 -17.70 -8.40
C ILE A 108 -29.21 -17.35 -7.95
N TYR A 109 -29.60 -16.13 -8.27
CA TYR A 109 -30.91 -15.58 -8.04
C TYR A 109 -31.57 -15.18 -9.36
N HIS A 110 -32.91 -15.14 -9.41
CA HIS A 110 -33.62 -14.55 -10.52
C HIS A 110 -34.73 -13.62 -10.04
N TYR A 111 -34.95 -12.56 -10.81
CA TYR A 111 -36.02 -11.60 -10.60
C TYR A 111 -36.93 -11.57 -11.84
N ASP A 112 -38.23 -11.87 -11.66
CA ASP A 112 -39.25 -11.81 -12.70
C ASP A 112 -39.85 -10.41 -12.74
N MET A 113 -39.76 -9.74 -13.90
CA MET A 113 -40.39 -8.43 -14.06
C MET A 113 -41.91 -8.55 -13.87
N PRO A 114 -42.53 -7.73 -12.98
CA PRO A 114 -43.98 -7.84 -12.65
C PRO A 114 -44.89 -7.25 -13.67
N THR A 115 -44.43 -6.97 -14.89
CA THR A 115 -45.13 -6.30 -15.96
C THR A 115 -46.11 -7.25 -16.70
N ASP A 116 -47.35 -6.82 -16.87
CA ASP A 116 -48.35 -7.58 -17.68
C ASP A 116 -48.13 -7.41 -19.19
N LEU A 117 -48.82 -8.26 -19.98
CA LEU A 117 -48.62 -8.29 -21.43
C LEU A 117 -49.08 -6.99 -22.11
N LEU A 118 -50.15 -6.35 -21.62
CA LEU A 118 -50.66 -5.10 -22.21
C LEU A 118 -49.70 -3.94 -21.98
N GLN A 119 -49.13 -3.86 -20.77
CA GLN A 119 -48.13 -2.86 -20.45
C GLN A 119 -46.82 -3.09 -21.25
N ILE A 120 -46.40 -4.35 -21.42
CA ILE A 120 -45.27 -4.72 -22.28
C ILE A 120 -45.53 -4.26 -23.72
N ALA A 121 -46.74 -4.50 -24.26
CA ALA A 121 -47.10 -4.08 -25.61
C ALA A 121 -47.01 -2.55 -25.77
N LYS A 122 -47.62 -1.78 -24.86
CA LYS A 122 -47.56 -0.31 -24.87
C LYS A 122 -46.13 0.24 -24.79
N GLN A 123 -45.31 -0.31 -23.90
CA GLN A 123 -43.91 0.12 -23.77
C GLN A 123 -43.07 -0.25 -24.96
N ASN A 124 -43.38 -1.39 -25.63
CA ASN A 124 -42.70 -1.81 -26.85
C ASN A 124 -43.13 -0.98 -28.06
N GLU A 125 -44.41 -0.54 -28.14
CA GLU A 125 -44.88 0.40 -29.18
C GLU A 125 -44.11 1.71 -29.16
N MET A 126 -43.76 2.24 -27.96
CA MET A 126 -42.94 3.44 -27.83
C MET A 126 -41.52 3.30 -28.41
N ARG A 127 -41.12 2.08 -28.74
CA ARG A 127 -39.84 1.77 -29.41
C ARG A 127 -39.98 1.58 -30.91
N MET A 128 -41.20 1.70 -31.45
CA MET A 128 -41.44 1.56 -32.89
C MET A 128 -40.56 2.55 -33.67
N GLY A 129 -39.94 2.08 -34.74
CA GLY A 129 -38.93 2.86 -35.49
C GLY A 129 -37.53 2.87 -34.94
N THR A 130 -37.28 2.28 -33.74
CA THR A 130 -35.93 2.11 -33.18
C THR A 130 -35.45 0.66 -33.31
N TYR A 131 -34.14 0.44 -33.27
CA TYR A 131 -33.53 -0.90 -33.30
C TYR A 131 -33.89 -1.79 -32.10
N SER A 132 -34.49 -1.25 -31.06
CA SER A 132 -34.89 -1.97 -29.84
C SER A 132 -36.37 -2.45 -29.88
N PHE A 133 -37.10 -2.16 -30.92
CA PHE A 133 -38.46 -2.68 -31.14
C PHE A 133 -38.43 -4.18 -31.41
N VAL A 134 -39.34 -4.91 -30.80
CA VAL A 134 -39.52 -6.37 -31.03
C VAL A 134 -40.96 -6.64 -31.41
N PRO A 135 -41.24 -7.42 -32.48
CA PRO A 135 -42.60 -7.73 -32.92
C PRO A 135 -43.48 -8.30 -31.78
N HIS A 136 -44.74 -7.85 -31.71
CA HIS A 136 -45.65 -8.20 -30.60
C HIS A 136 -45.88 -9.71 -30.44
N HIS A 137 -45.92 -10.46 -31.55
CA HIS A 137 -46.07 -11.92 -31.48
C HIS A 137 -44.90 -12.61 -30.80
N ILE A 138 -43.68 -12.06 -30.93
CA ILE A 138 -42.48 -12.57 -30.23
C ILE A 138 -42.57 -12.25 -28.73
N CYS A 139 -42.97 -11.02 -28.36
CA CYS A 139 -43.20 -10.65 -26.97
C CYS A 139 -44.26 -11.55 -26.31
N SER A 140 -45.38 -11.81 -27.00
CA SER A 140 -46.46 -12.69 -26.50
C SER A 140 -45.96 -14.13 -26.27
N LYS A 141 -45.17 -14.67 -27.21
CA LYS A 141 -44.55 -15.98 -27.07
C LYS A 141 -43.61 -16.07 -25.89
N MET A 142 -42.75 -15.06 -25.71
CA MET A 142 -41.81 -14.98 -24.57
C MET A 142 -42.57 -14.86 -23.25
N TYR A 143 -43.63 -14.06 -23.21
CA TYR A 143 -44.46 -13.90 -22.01
C TYR A 143 -45.13 -15.23 -21.62
N LYS A 144 -45.65 -16.00 -22.57
CA LYS A 144 -46.18 -17.33 -22.28
C LYS A 144 -45.11 -18.27 -21.70
N VAL A 145 -43.93 -18.33 -22.31
CA VAL A 145 -42.82 -19.16 -21.79
C VAL A 145 -42.47 -18.77 -20.35
N MET A 146 -42.47 -17.48 -20.05
CA MET A 146 -42.18 -16.99 -18.67
C MET A 146 -43.26 -17.47 -17.68
N LYS A 147 -44.52 -17.42 -18.04
CA LYS A 147 -45.64 -17.87 -17.19
C LYS A 147 -45.69 -19.38 -17.02
N ASP A 148 -45.42 -20.13 -18.10
CA ASP A 148 -45.44 -21.61 -18.10
C ASP A 148 -44.23 -22.20 -17.35
N THR A 149 -43.17 -21.40 -17.07
CA THR A 149 -41.95 -21.86 -16.40
C THR A 149 -41.68 -21.01 -15.17
N PRO A 150 -42.44 -21.13 -14.08
CA PRO A 150 -42.32 -20.22 -12.91
C PRO A 150 -41.00 -20.38 -12.15
N LYS A 151 -40.30 -21.51 -12.29
CA LYS A 151 -38.97 -21.75 -11.69
C LYS A 151 -37.96 -22.06 -12.80
N LEU A 152 -36.82 -21.35 -12.78
CA LEU A 152 -35.71 -21.61 -13.74
C LEU A 152 -35.01 -22.94 -13.45
N HIS A 153 -34.69 -23.19 -12.16
CA HIS A 153 -34.07 -24.42 -11.68
C HIS A 153 -34.18 -24.49 -10.15
N ARG A 154 -34.14 -25.69 -9.55
CA ARG A 154 -34.22 -25.86 -8.08
C ARG A 154 -33.09 -25.19 -7.29
N GLU A 155 -31.90 -24.98 -7.91
CA GLU A 155 -30.74 -24.33 -7.30
C GLU A 155 -30.72 -22.81 -7.53
N ILE A 156 -31.73 -22.24 -8.17
CA ILE A 156 -31.85 -20.82 -8.45
C ILE A 156 -32.99 -20.25 -7.60
N THR A 157 -32.69 -19.29 -6.76
CA THR A 157 -33.68 -18.70 -5.85
C THR A 157 -34.39 -17.53 -6.54
N LYS A 158 -35.70 -17.53 -6.50
CA LYS A 158 -36.50 -16.37 -6.92
C LYS A 158 -36.45 -15.31 -5.83
N ILE A 159 -36.27 -14.05 -6.22
CA ILE A 159 -36.43 -12.89 -5.34
C ILE A 159 -37.63 -12.06 -5.79
N ASP A 160 -38.31 -11.42 -4.83
CA ASP A 160 -39.52 -10.63 -5.09
C ASP A 160 -39.21 -9.14 -5.28
N SER A 161 -38.06 -8.65 -4.79
CA SER A 161 -37.60 -7.28 -4.94
C SER A 161 -36.07 -7.26 -4.94
N ILE A 162 -35.49 -6.55 -5.93
CA ILE A 162 -34.03 -6.35 -5.99
C ILE A 162 -33.57 -5.40 -4.89
N LYS A 163 -34.38 -4.38 -4.57
CA LYS A 163 -34.07 -3.41 -3.54
C LYS A 163 -34.03 -4.06 -2.16
N ASP A 164 -35.02 -4.88 -1.82
CA ASP A 164 -35.07 -5.58 -0.54
C ASP A 164 -33.97 -6.63 -0.45
N PHE A 165 -33.73 -7.37 -1.52
CA PHE A 165 -32.61 -8.30 -1.61
C PHE A 165 -31.26 -7.64 -1.35
N LEU A 166 -31.01 -6.43 -1.87
CA LEU A 166 -29.77 -5.70 -1.61
C LEU A 166 -29.77 -5.10 -0.20
N SER A 167 -30.93 -4.74 0.36
CA SER A 167 -31.01 -4.19 1.73
C SER A 167 -30.59 -5.21 2.80
N ASP A 168 -30.79 -6.49 2.56
CA ASP A 168 -30.34 -7.57 3.45
C ASP A 168 -28.80 -7.64 3.56
N TYR A 169 -28.09 -7.00 2.63
CA TYR A 169 -26.62 -6.90 2.60
C TYR A 169 -26.10 -5.50 2.90
N ASN A 170 -26.96 -4.60 3.33
CA ASN A 170 -26.55 -3.32 3.91
C ASN A 170 -25.70 -3.59 5.15
N VAL A 171 -24.55 -2.93 5.27
CA VAL A 171 -23.61 -3.22 6.36
C VAL A 171 -24.16 -2.86 7.74
N ASP A 172 -24.96 -1.78 7.82
CA ASP A 172 -25.63 -1.41 9.08
C ASP A 172 -26.59 -2.52 9.52
N TYR A 173 -27.42 -3.03 8.59
CA TYR A 173 -28.33 -4.14 8.86
C TYR A 173 -27.58 -5.43 9.26
N LEU A 174 -26.48 -5.73 8.56
CA LEU A 174 -25.65 -6.92 8.90
C LEU A 174 -25.03 -6.80 10.30
N CYS A 175 -24.54 -5.61 10.66
CA CYS A 175 -24.01 -5.38 12.00
C CYS A 175 -25.11 -5.50 13.08
N ASP A 176 -26.29 -4.94 12.84
CA ASP A 176 -27.41 -4.99 13.80
C ASP A 176 -28.06 -6.38 13.89
N SER A 177 -27.96 -7.20 12.85
CA SER A 177 -28.45 -8.58 12.83
C SER A 177 -27.47 -9.58 13.47
N ASN A 178 -26.17 -9.28 13.46
CA ASN A 178 -25.10 -10.11 14.01
C ASN A 178 -24.54 -9.47 15.28
N VAL A 179 -25.24 -9.59 16.41
CA VAL A 179 -24.82 -9.02 17.69
C VAL A 179 -24.30 -10.11 18.62
N TYR A 180 -23.13 -9.90 19.18
CA TYR A 180 -22.47 -10.86 20.07
C TYR A 180 -21.88 -10.15 21.28
N ASP A 181 -21.87 -10.85 22.42
CA ASP A 181 -21.26 -10.34 23.66
C ASP A 181 -19.75 -10.68 23.72
N LYS A 182 -19.36 -11.76 23.06
CA LYS A 182 -17.96 -12.22 23.02
C LYS A 182 -17.61 -12.82 21.66
N VAL A 183 -16.55 -12.30 21.04
CA VAL A 183 -16.05 -12.76 19.75
C VAL A 183 -14.53 -12.95 19.82
N LYS A 184 -14.02 -14.02 19.23
CA LYS A 184 -12.60 -14.21 18.96
C LYS A 184 -12.37 -14.19 17.46
N VAL A 185 -11.50 -13.28 16.98
CA VAL A 185 -11.06 -13.26 15.57
C VAL A 185 -9.66 -13.84 15.50
N ILE A 186 -9.48 -14.90 14.73
CA ILE A 186 -8.24 -15.66 14.62
C ILE A 186 -7.53 -15.31 13.32
N GLY A 187 -6.24 -14.97 13.41
CA GLY A 187 -5.36 -14.63 12.29
C GLY A 187 -5.00 -15.82 11.39
N ASP A 188 -4.08 -15.57 10.46
CA ASP A 188 -3.59 -16.53 9.48
C ASP A 188 -2.98 -17.77 10.16
N ILE A 189 -3.29 -18.96 9.67
CA ILE A 189 -2.96 -20.24 10.33
C ILE A 189 -1.81 -20.97 9.63
N HIS A 190 -1.82 -20.98 8.31
CA HIS A 190 -0.77 -21.58 7.48
C HIS A 190 -0.28 -22.96 7.92
N SER A 191 -1.19 -23.93 8.08
CA SER A 191 -0.85 -25.32 8.49
C SER A 191 -0.08 -25.40 9.82
N CYS A 192 -0.38 -24.56 10.80
CA CYS A 192 0.18 -24.56 12.15
C CYS A 192 -0.87 -25.03 13.17
N ASN A 193 -1.16 -26.33 13.18
CA ASN A 193 -2.25 -26.90 13.97
C ASN A 193 -1.99 -26.86 15.49
N SER A 194 -0.77 -27.13 15.93
CA SER A 194 -0.45 -27.19 17.36
C SER A 194 -0.76 -25.88 18.07
N VAL A 195 -0.33 -24.74 17.51
CA VAL A 195 -0.62 -23.42 18.06
C VAL A 195 -2.09 -23.03 17.90
N LEU A 196 -2.77 -23.52 16.85
CA LEU A 196 -4.22 -23.36 16.70
C LEU A 196 -4.98 -24.09 17.82
N GLN A 197 -4.60 -25.31 18.17
CA GLN A 197 -5.19 -26.06 19.28
C GLN A 197 -4.97 -25.33 20.61
N ASP A 198 -3.80 -24.72 20.81
CA ASP A 198 -3.54 -23.90 21.99
C ASP A 198 -4.47 -22.67 22.08
N ALA A 199 -4.71 -21.99 20.96
CA ALA A 199 -5.63 -20.86 20.89
C ALA A 199 -7.11 -21.28 21.07
N LEU A 200 -7.44 -22.55 20.79
CA LEU A 200 -8.79 -23.13 20.90
C LEU A 200 -9.03 -23.93 22.21
N LYS A 201 -8.09 -23.93 23.16
CA LYS A 201 -8.25 -24.65 24.43
C LYS A 201 -9.58 -24.35 25.15
N ASP A 202 -10.01 -23.11 25.10
CA ASP A 202 -11.23 -22.60 25.72
C ASP A 202 -12.39 -22.50 24.71
N PHE A 203 -12.37 -23.29 23.65
CA PHE A 203 -13.45 -23.29 22.65
C PHE A 203 -14.77 -23.68 23.30
N ASN A 204 -15.79 -22.84 23.14
CA ASN A 204 -17.11 -23.03 23.75
C ASN A 204 -18.23 -22.43 22.90
N SER A 205 -19.48 -22.72 23.25
CA SER A 205 -20.67 -22.25 22.53
C SER A 205 -21.03 -20.77 22.78
N ASP A 206 -20.51 -20.17 23.84
CA ASP A 206 -20.88 -18.81 24.27
C ASP A 206 -19.99 -17.74 23.63
N THR A 207 -18.94 -18.17 22.96
CA THR A 207 -18.03 -17.31 22.17
C THR A 207 -18.25 -17.53 20.68
N PHE A 208 -18.34 -16.46 19.90
CA PHE A 208 -18.40 -16.52 18.46
C PHE A 208 -16.97 -16.42 17.87
N TYR A 209 -16.67 -17.20 16.84
CA TYR A 209 -15.32 -17.28 16.27
C TYR A 209 -15.33 -16.88 14.80
N VAL A 210 -14.42 -15.98 14.40
CA VAL A 210 -14.22 -15.60 13.00
C VAL A 210 -12.76 -15.85 12.63
N PHE A 211 -12.52 -16.55 11.54
CA PHE A 211 -11.18 -16.84 11.04
C PHE A 211 -10.91 -16.03 9.78
N VAL A 212 -9.76 -15.35 9.70
CA VAL A 212 -9.50 -14.40 8.61
C VAL A 212 -9.09 -15.05 7.29
N GLY A 213 -8.79 -16.36 7.25
CA GLY A 213 -8.35 -17.08 6.04
C GLY A 213 -6.93 -17.62 6.13
N ASP A 214 -6.36 -18.03 5.00
CA ASP A 214 -5.02 -18.60 4.87
C ASP A 214 -4.80 -19.79 5.80
N TYR A 215 -5.67 -20.79 5.71
CA TYR A 215 -5.66 -21.96 6.60
C TYR A 215 -4.50 -22.90 6.35
N PHE A 216 -4.10 -23.04 5.08
CA PHE A 216 -3.13 -24.05 4.63
C PHE A 216 -1.94 -23.40 3.95
N ASP A 217 -0.99 -24.28 3.54
CA ASP A 217 0.27 -23.89 2.90
C ASP A 217 1.33 -23.37 3.90
N ARG A 218 2.58 -23.36 3.53
CA ARG A 218 3.78 -22.88 4.23
C ARG A 218 4.20 -23.62 5.49
N GLY A 219 3.30 -23.86 6.44
CA GLY A 219 3.59 -24.62 7.66
C GLY A 219 3.84 -26.11 7.41
N ILE A 220 3.82 -26.92 8.46
CA ILE A 220 4.19 -28.36 8.39
C ILE A 220 3.12 -29.34 8.85
N GLU A 221 2.06 -28.87 9.52
CA GLU A 221 1.01 -29.71 10.11
C GLU A 221 -0.23 -29.76 9.18
N HIS A 222 -0.01 -30.14 7.92
CA HIS A 222 -1.00 -30.00 6.84
C HIS A 222 -2.29 -30.80 7.07
N TYR A 223 -2.17 -32.07 7.45
CA TYR A 223 -3.33 -32.96 7.60
C TYR A 223 -4.13 -32.63 8.84
N ASP A 224 -3.47 -32.43 9.97
CA ASP A 224 -4.12 -32.11 11.23
C ASP A 224 -4.86 -30.79 11.15
N THR A 225 -4.25 -29.79 10.51
CA THR A 225 -4.92 -28.50 10.23
C THR A 225 -6.15 -28.70 9.35
N LEU A 226 -6.07 -29.52 8.29
CA LEU A 226 -7.23 -29.81 7.43
C LEU A 226 -8.39 -30.39 8.25
N LYS A 227 -8.14 -31.37 9.14
CA LYS A 227 -9.17 -31.95 9.98
C LYS A 227 -9.76 -30.97 10.99
N THR A 228 -8.92 -30.11 11.58
CA THR A 228 -9.38 -29.05 12.50
C THR A 228 -10.26 -28.04 11.77
N ILE A 229 -9.89 -27.56 10.57
CA ILE A 229 -10.69 -26.61 9.80
C ILE A 229 -11.99 -27.25 9.30
N GLN A 230 -11.98 -28.52 8.90
CA GLN A 230 -13.19 -29.26 8.57
C GLN A 230 -14.15 -29.33 9.77
N TRP A 231 -13.65 -29.67 10.97
CA TRP A 231 -14.45 -29.70 12.19
C TRP A 231 -14.99 -28.29 12.54
N LEU A 232 -14.17 -27.27 12.51
CA LEU A 232 -14.59 -25.88 12.75
C LEU A 232 -15.70 -25.44 11.76
N SER A 233 -15.63 -25.87 10.52
CA SER A 233 -16.63 -25.56 9.50
C SER A 233 -18.02 -26.12 9.77
N GLU A 234 -18.16 -27.09 10.68
CA GLU A 234 -19.45 -27.67 11.10
C GLU A 234 -20.01 -26.98 12.36
N GLN A 235 -19.25 -26.13 13.03
CA GLN A 235 -19.70 -25.43 14.22
C GLN A 235 -20.62 -24.27 13.90
N LYS A 236 -21.70 -24.06 14.68
CA LYS A 236 -22.69 -23.01 14.43
C LYS A 236 -22.20 -21.59 14.79
N ASN A 237 -21.24 -21.54 15.71
CA ASN A 237 -20.65 -20.29 16.21
C ASN A 237 -19.29 -19.97 15.57
N VAL A 238 -19.03 -20.50 14.37
CA VAL A 238 -17.79 -20.29 13.61
C VAL A 238 -18.11 -19.75 12.22
N VAL A 239 -17.36 -18.75 11.81
CA VAL A 239 -17.30 -18.23 10.43
C VAL A 239 -15.87 -18.32 9.91
N LEU A 240 -15.72 -18.93 8.75
CA LEU A 240 -14.45 -19.06 8.05
C LEU A 240 -14.43 -18.09 6.85
N LEU A 241 -13.42 -17.21 6.78
CA LEU A 241 -13.23 -16.34 5.61
C LEU A 241 -12.27 -16.99 4.59
N GLU A 242 -12.36 -16.54 3.35
CA GLU A 242 -11.48 -16.93 2.25
C GLU A 242 -10.25 -16.03 2.22
N GLY A 243 -9.03 -16.57 2.35
CA GLY A 243 -7.78 -15.89 2.13
C GLY A 243 -7.23 -16.13 0.72
N ASN A 244 -6.04 -15.60 0.41
CA ASN A 244 -5.47 -15.73 -0.93
C ASN A 244 -4.84 -17.11 -1.18
N HIS A 245 -4.36 -17.80 -0.14
CA HIS A 245 -3.82 -19.16 -0.25
C HIS A 245 -4.91 -20.21 -0.53
N GLU A 246 -6.16 -19.93 -0.23
CA GLU A 246 -7.29 -20.80 -0.55
C GLU A 246 -7.41 -21.06 -2.06
N SER A 247 -6.97 -20.14 -2.90
CA SER A 247 -6.97 -20.30 -4.36
C SER A 247 -6.24 -21.55 -4.84
N HIS A 248 -5.16 -21.98 -4.17
CA HIS A 248 -4.35 -23.14 -4.58
C HIS A 248 -5.13 -24.45 -4.43
N TRP A 249 -5.67 -24.72 -3.27
CA TRP A 249 -6.41 -25.95 -3.04
C TRP A 249 -7.80 -25.96 -3.69
N VAL A 250 -8.39 -24.78 -3.95
CA VAL A 250 -9.64 -24.67 -4.72
C VAL A 250 -9.40 -25.07 -6.17
N ARG A 251 -8.29 -24.63 -6.80
CA ARG A 251 -7.89 -25.07 -8.16
C ARG A 251 -7.74 -26.58 -8.21
N TYR A 252 -6.98 -27.17 -7.29
CA TYR A 252 -6.84 -28.62 -7.20
C TYR A 252 -8.19 -29.35 -7.02
N ALA A 253 -9.05 -28.86 -6.13
CA ALA A 253 -10.36 -29.45 -5.89
C ALA A 253 -11.27 -29.46 -7.15
N HIS A 254 -11.05 -28.54 -8.09
CA HIS A 254 -11.74 -28.46 -9.37
C HIS A 254 -10.96 -29.09 -10.54
N SER A 255 -9.87 -29.79 -10.25
CA SER A 255 -8.98 -30.42 -11.26
C SER A 255 -8.42 -29.42 -12.28
N GLU A 256 -7.99 -28.25 -11.80
CA GLU A 256 -7.33 -27.22 -12.58
C GLU A 256 -5.87 -27.14 -12.19
N ASP A 257 -4.99 -27.10 -13.17
CA ASP A 257 -3.57 -26.94 -12.96
C ASP A 257 -3.18 -25.46 -12.72
N GLY A 258 -2.03 -25.24 -12.08
CA GLY A 258 -1.41 -23.94 -11.89
C GLY A 258 0.08 -23.99 -12.21
N ASP A 259 0.55 -22.98 -12.92
CA ASP A 259 1.96 -22.81 -13.31
C ASP A 259 2.71 -21.81 -12.41
N ASP A 260 1.98 -21.13 -11.51
CA ASP A 260 2.58 -20.18 -10.57
C ASP A 260 3.31 -20.90 -9.42
N THR A 261 4.35 -20.24 -8.90
CA THR A 261 5.22 -20.77 -7.85
C THR A 261 4.48 -21.10 -6.54
N GLY A 262 3.39 -20.40 -6.26
CA GLY A 262 2.55 -20.64 -5.08
C GLY A 262 1.81 -21.97 -5.18
N TYR A 263 1.19 -22.23 -6.33
CA TYR A 263 0.52 -23.50 -6.59
C TYR A 263 1.50 -24.68 -6.64
N GLN A 264 2.68 -24.53 -7.26
CA GLN A 264 3.71 -25.57 -7.27
C GLN A 264 4.16 -25.92 -5.84
N ARG A 265 4.43 -24.91 -4.99
CA ARG A 265 4.76 -25.14 -3.60
C ARG A 265 3.62 -25.89 -2.85
N PHE A 266 2.37 -25.47 -3.04
CA PHE A 266 1.22 -26.14 -2.47
C PHE A 266 1.17 -27.63 -2.85
N VAL A 267 1.42 -27.97 -4.12
CA VAL A 267 1.43 -29.37 -4.61
C VAL A 267 2.55 -30.16 -3.96
N GLU A 268 3.75 -29.60 -3.88
CA GLU A 268 4.96 -30.29 -3.37
C GLU A 268 4.93 -30.48 -1.85
N THR A 269 4.21 -29.65 -1.11
CA THR A 269 4.16 -29.67 0.36
C THR A 269 2.79 -30.06 0.90
N THR A 270 1.83 -29.18 0.83
CA THR A 270 0.50 -29.32 1.47
C THR A 270 -0.30 -30.45 0.87
N LEU A 271 -0.42 -30.48 -0.46
CA LEU A 271 -1.18 -31.53 -1.13
C LEU A 271 -0.53 -32.91 -0.93
N LYS A 272 0.79 -32.98 -1.04
CA LYS A 272 1.53 -34.24 -0.76
C LYS A 272 1.30 -34.71 0.68
N GLY A 273 1.28 -33.79 1.65
CA GLY A 273 0.96 -34.09 3.05
C GLY A 273 -0.46 -34.61 3.24
N TRP A 274 -1.43 -34.07 2.51
CA TRP A 274 -2.82 -34.56 2.54
C TRP A 274 -2.95 -35.95 1.89
N LEU A 275 -2.41 -36.12 0.67
CA LEU A 275 -2.53 -37.35 -0.10
C LEU A 275 -1.89 -38.57 0.62
N SER A 276 -0.94 -38.35 1.51
CA SER A 276 -0.39 -39.46 2.33
C SER A 276 -1.40 -40.07 3.29
N HIS A 277 -2.57 -39.44 3.51
CA HIS A 277 -3.64 -39.87 4.40
C HIS A 277 -4.96 -40.19 3.68
N TYR A 278 -5.00 -40.07 2.34
CA TYR A 278 -6.18 -40.38 1.54
C TYR A 278 -5.87 -41.47 0.53
N GLU A 279 -6.67 -42.56 0.56
CA GLU A 279 -6.60 -43.63 -0.44
C GLU A 279 -7.28 -43.23 -1.76
N ASP A 280 -8.31 -42.36 -1.71
CA ASP A 280 -9.05 -41.83 -2.87
C ASP A 280 -8.92 -40.30 -2.99
N GLU A 281 -8.21 -39.88 -4.00
CA GLU A 281 -8.04 -38.45 -4.33
C GLU A 281 -9.38 -37.75 -4.62
N ASN A 282 -10.36 -38.45 -5.19
CA ASN A 282 -11.69 -37.87 -5.48
C ASN A 282 -12.46 -37.57 -4.20
N LEU A 283 -12.24 -38.35 -3.15
CA LEU A 283 -12.82 -38.08 -1.83
C LEU A 283 -12.25 -36.75 -1.27
N LEU A 284 -10.94 -36.59 -1.28
CA LEU A 284 -10.30 -35.32 -0.87
C LEU A 284 -10.84 -34.12 -1.68
N LYS A 285 -10.86 -34.21 -3.01
CA LYS A 285 -11.41 -33.15 -3.89
C LYS A 285 -12.87 -32.83 -3.55
N LYS A 286 -13.68 -33.83 -3.22
CA LYS A 286 -15.08 -33.65 -2.81
C LYS A 286 -15.18 -32.92 -1.47
N GLU A 287 -14.39 -33.32 -0.46
CA GLU A 287 -14.35 -32.67 0.86
C GLU A 287 -13.92 -31.22 0.76
N LEU A 288 -12.88 -30.92 -0.03
CA LEU A 288 -12.40 -29.56 -0.28
C LEU A 288 -13.48 -28.70 -0.95
N ARG A 289 -14.21 -29.23 -1.95
CA ARG A 289 -15.35 -28.49 -2.56
C ARG A 289 -16.47 -28.21 -1.56
N ILE A 290 -16.71 -29.10 -0.59
CA ILE A 290 -17.69 -28.88 0.48
C ILE A 290 -17.19 -27.78 1.41
N LEU A 291 -15.92 -27.81 1.82
CA LEU A 291 -15.30 -26.80 2.66
C LEU A 291 -15.34 -25.42 1.98
N TYR A 292 -14.97 -25.33 0.69
CA TYR A 292 -14.99 -24.08 -0.07
C TYR A 292 -16.37 -23.39 -0.07
N ARG A 293 -17.45 -24.16 -0.12
CA ARG A 293 -18.81 -23.61 -0.09
C ARG A 293 -19.19 -22.95 1.23
N LYS A 294 -18.45 -23.21 2.30
CA LYS A 294 -18.67 -22.65 3.63
C LYS A 294 -17.87 -21.38 3.89
N LEU A 295 -16.92 -21.04 2.99
CA LEU A 295 -16.11 -19.85 3.13
C LEU A 295 -16.90 -18.59 2.76
N HIS A 296 -16.67 -17.52 3.51
CA HIS A 296 -17.19 -16.18 3.31
C HIS A 296 -16.11 -15.24 2.82
N SER A 297 -16.47 -14.18 2.10
CA SER A 297 -15.48 -13.17 1.65
C SER A 297 -15.17 -12.15 2.73
N CYS A 298 -16.14 -11.84 3.58
CA CYS A 298 -16.05 -10.88 4.69
C CYS A 298 -17.15 -11.19 5.70
N TYR A 299 -17.02 -10.63 6.90
CA TYR A 299 -18.04 -10.75 7.93
C TYR A 299 -18.22 -9.44 8.67
N PHE A 300 -19.46 -9.09 9.01
CA PHE A 300 -19.83 -7.88 9.72
C PHE A 300 -20.64 -8.23 10.96
N PHE A 301 -20.30 -7.62 12.10
CA PHE A 301 -20.99 -7.86 13.35
C PHE A 301 -20.86 -6.65 14.29
N LYS A 302 -21.60 -6.70 15.40
CA LYS A 302 -21.58 -5.70 16.47
C LYS A 302 -21.28 -6.38 17.80
N CYS A 303 -20.41 -5.76 18.60
CA CYS A 303 -20.18 -6.13 19.99
C CYS A 303 -20.25 -4.87 20.85
N GLY A 304 -21.18 -4.82 21.81
CA GLY A 304 -21.51 -3.58 22.48
C GLY A 304 -21.99 -2.52 21.50
N ASN A 305 -21.37 -1.36 21.51
CA ASN A 305 -21.66 -0.26 20.58
C ASN A 305 -20.76 -0.23 19.34
N THR A 306 -19.73 -1.08 19.29
CA THR A 306 -18.71 -1.09 18.23
C THR A 306 -19.10 -2.03 17.10
N ARG A 307 -18.98 -1.56 15.87
CA ARG A 307 -19.20 -2.35 14.65
C ARG A 307 -17.85 -2.89 14.14
N TYR A 308 -17.84 -4.14 13.78
CA TYR A 308 -16.63 -4.82 13.30
C TYR A 308 -16.82 -5.31 11.87
N MET A 309 -15.79 -5.06 11.07
CA MET A 309 -15.62 -5.61 9.73
C MET A 309 -14.41 -6.54 9.74
N VAL A 310 -14.62 -7.82 9.41
CA VAL A 310 -13.53 -8.78 9.25
C VAL A 310 -13.38 -9.15 7.78
N THR A 311 -12.15 -8.99 7.28
CA THR A 311 -11.75 -9.37 5.91
C THR A 311 -10.39 -10.07 5.99
N HIS A 312 -9.94 -10.71 4.90
CA HIS A 312 -8.60 -11.27 4.92
C HIS A 312 -7.50 -10.20 4.86
N ALA A 313 -7.62 -9.17 4.00
CA ALA A 313 -6.51 -8.27 3.70
C ALA A 313 -6.75 -6.77 4.00
N GLY A 314 -7.86 -6.42 4.66
CA GLY A 314 -8.20 -5.04 5.05
C GLY A 314 -8.75 -4.18 3.92
N LEU A 315 -9.57 -3.21 4.28
CA LEU A 315 -10.19 -2.21 3.38
C LEU A 315 -9.90 -0.79 3.89
N THR A 316 -10.06 0.20 3.01
CA THR A 316 -9.83 1.61 3.36
C THR A 316 -11.00 2.28 4.07
N ARG A 317 -12.18 1.67 4.05
CA ARG A 317 -13.40 2.16 4.74
C ARG A 317 -14.43 1.05 4.86
N PHE A 318 -15.43 1.24 5.70
CA PHE A 318 -16.63 0.40 5.70
C PHE A 318 -17.38 0.57 4.37
N PRO A 319 -17.72 -0.52 3.66
CA PRO A 319 -18.59 -0.43 2.50
C PRO A 319 -20.04 -0.18 2.94
N SER A 320 -20.83 0.45 2.10
CA SER A 320 -22.28 0.63 2.36
C SER A 320 -23.07 -0.67 2.22
N ASN A 321 -22.60 -1.55 1.32
CA ASN A 321 -23.29 -2.81 1.01
C ASN A 321 -22.27 -3.92 0.72
N ALA A 322 -22.35 -5.00 1.48
CA ALA A 322 -21.44 -6.14 1.38
C ALA A 322 -21.57 -6.94 0.07
N MET A 323 -22.76 -6.94 -0.57
CA MET A 323 -22.99 -7.62 -1.84
C MET A 323 -22.28 -6.95 -3.01
N LEU A 324 -22.19 -5.61 -2.97
CA LEU A 324 -21.61 -4.82 -4.07
C LEU A 324 -20.06 -4.72 -3.96
N LEU A 325 -19.49 -5.27 -2.90
CA LEU A 325 -18.04 -5.33 -2.69
C LEU A 325 -17.45 -6.55 -3.42
N SER A 326 -16.40 -6.35 -4.20
CA SER A 326 -15.67 -7.45 -4.82
C SER A 326 -14.95 -8.31 -3.77
N SER A 327 -15.12 -9.64 -3.84
CA SER A 327 -14.41 -10.55 -2.91
C SER A 327 -12.89 -10.45 -3.05
N SER A 328 -12.37 -10.14 -4.25
CA SER A 328 -10.93 -9.96 -4.44
C SER A 328 -10.37 -8.79 -3.62
N GLN A 329 -11.16 -7.74 -3.36
CA GLN A 329 -10.74 -6.65 -2.46
C GLN A 329 -10.68 -7.11 -1.00
N CYS A 330 -11.59 -7.98 -0.57
CA CYS A 330 -11.53 -8.56 0.78
C CYS A 330 -10.33 -9.50 0.96
N ILE A 331 -9.99 -10.25 -0.10
CA ILE A 331 -8.98 -11.33 -0.08
C ILE A 331 -7.56 -10.77 -0.32
N SER A 332 -7.39 -9.89 -1.31
CA SER A 332 -6.08 -9.32 -1.68
C SER A 332 -5.86 -7.90 -1.13
N GLY A 333 -6.92 -7.31 -0.58
CA GLY A 333 -6.92 -5.94 -0.07
C GLY A 333 -6.97 -4.86 -1.13
N VAL A 334 -6.95 -3.61 -0.68
CA VAL A 334 -6.88 -2.42 -1.52
C VAL A 334 -5.41 -2.01 -1.70
N GLY A 335 -5.03 -1.61 -2.90
CA GLY A 335 -3.65 -1.24 -3.21
C GLY A 335 -2.69 -2.44 -3.29
N GLY A 336 -1.39 -2.17 -3.33
CA GLY A 336 -0.37 -3.22 -3.26
C GLY A 336 -0.24 -3.83 -1.86
N TYR A 337 0.53 -4.92 -1.74
CA TYR A 337 0.77 -5.59 -0.45
C TYR A 337 1.33 -4.64 0.63
N ASP A 338 2.09 -3.64 0.22
CA ASP A 338 2.73 -2.66 1.11
C ASP A 338 1.88 -1.40 1.35
N PHE A 339 0.67 -1.35 0.81
CA PHE A 339 -0.24 -0.23 1.02
C PHE A 339 -0.73 -0.22 2.48
N GLU A 340 -0.58 0.92 3.16
CA GLU A 340 -0.92 1.09 4.57
C GLU A 340 -2.44 1.28 4.75
N VAL A 341 -3.16 0.16 4.64
CA VAL A 341 -4.63 0.16 4.67
C VAL A 341 -5.20 0.70 5.98
N SER A 342 -4.48 0.52 7.10
CA SER A 342 -4.91 1.00 8.42
C SER A 342 -4.92 2.53 8.50
N LEU A 343 -3.90 3.20 7.96
CA LEU A 343 -3.85 4.67 7.93
C LEU A 343 -4.97 5.25 7.06
N GLU A 344 -5.20 4.65 5.89
CA GLU A 344 -6.27 5.13 5.02
C GLU A 344 -7.64 4.85 5.60
N PHE A 345 -7.82 3.73 6.32
CA PHE A 345 -9.04 3.46 7.06
C PHE A 345 -9.30 4.53 8.13
N MET A 346 -8.28 4.94 8.89
CA MET A 346 -8.37 6.01 9.88
C MET A 346 -8.79 7.35 9.27
N ARG A 347 -8.28 7.70 8.09
CA ARG A 347 -8.64 8.93 7.37
C ARG A 347 -10.13 8.99 6.99
N HIS A 348 -10.71 7.85 6.67
CA HIS A 348 -12.12 7.72 6.31
C HIS A 348 -13.03 7.38 7.50
N HIS A 349 -12.47 7.30 8.70
CA HIS A 349 -13.18 6.94 9.91
C HIS A 349 -13.94 8.16 10.47
N THR A 350 -15.27 8.13 10.42
CA THR A 350 -16.10 9.27 10.80
C THR A 350 -16.89 9.10 12.10
N SER A 351 -17.06 7.85 12.57
CA SER A 351 -18.03 7.53 13.64
C SER A 351 -17.42 7.17 15.00
N GLY A 352 -16.13 6.87 15.07
CA GLY A 352 -15.48 6.35 16.30
C GLY A 352 -15.94 4.95 16.76
N LEU A 353 -16.87 4.33 16.01
CA LEU A 353 -17.49 3.04 16.36
C LEU A 353 -17.16 1.91 15.37
N ASP A 354 -16.46 2.20 14.28
CA ASP A 354 -16.13 1.25 13.24
C ASP A 354 -14.71 0.72 13.43
N VAL A 355 -14.57 -0.59 13.47
CA VAL A 355 -13.29 -1.29 13.64
C VAL A 355 -13.12 -2.30 12.52
N GLN A 356 -11.94 -2.33 11.87
CA GLN A 356 -11.60 -3.41 10.96
C GLN A 356 -10.61 -4.40 11.56
N VAL A 357 -10.74 -5.67 11.18
CA VAL A 357 -9.84 -6.78 11.58
C VAL A 357 -9.45 -7.56 10.33
N PHE A 358 -8.16 -7.83 10.16
CA PHE A 358 -7.66 -8.54 8.98
C PHE A 358 -6.33 -9.28 9.25
N GLY A 359 -5.92 -10.16 8.36
CA GLY A 359 -4.63 -10.85 8.33
C GLY A 359 -3.76 -10.40 7.16
N HIS A 360 -3.13 -11.35 6.45
CA HIS A 360 -2.44 -11.17 5.16
C HIS A 360 -1.27 -10.18 5.13
N ARG A 361 -1.40 -9.00 5.73
CA ARG A 361 -0.41 -7.92 5.67
C ARG A 361 0.48 -7.95 6.89
N GLY A 362 1.80 -8.01 6.68
CA GLY A 362 2.79 -8.13 7.76
C GLY A 362 2.96 -6.87 8.63
N VAL A 363 1.96 -6.00 8.69
CA VAL A 363 1.96 -4.81 9.53
C VAL A 363 1.12 -5.08 10.77
N THR A 364 1.75 -5.02 11.93
CA THR A 364 1.08 -5.22 13.22
C THR A 364 0.63 -3.88 13.79
N THR A 365 -0.45 -3.31 13.28
CA THR A 365 -1.07 -2.14 13.89
C THR A 365 -2.21 -2.57 14.81
N ALA A 366 -2.24 -2.02 16.02
CA ALA A 366 -3.37 -2.09 16.93
C ALA A 366 -3.61 -0.66 17.43
N ASP A 367 -4.39 0.10 16.70
CA ASP A 367 -4.68 1.52 16.98
C ASP A 367 -6.06 1.72 17.61
N GLY A 368 -6.77 0.62 17.90
CA GLY A 368 -8.15 0.64 18.37
C GLY A 368 -9.20 0.69 17.26
N PHE A 369 -8.83 1.03 16.03
CA PHE A 369 -9.73 1.09 14.86
C PHE A 369 -9.38 0.05 13.79
N SER A 370 -8.16 -0.46 13.81
CA SER A 370 -7.64 -1.37 12.80
C SER A 370 -6.70 -2.39 13.45
N TYR A 371 -7.01 -3.68 13.32
CA TYR A 371 -6.23 -4.77 13.87
C TYR A 371 -5.74 -5.70 12.77
N SER A 372 -4.41 -5.76 12.57
CA SER A 372 -3.78 -6.78 11.74
C SER A 372 -3.41 -7.99 12.58
N LEU A 373 -3.86 -9.16 12.16
CA LEU A 373 -3.61 -10.43 12.86
C LEU A 373 -2.57 -11.31 12.18
N GLU A 374 -1.88 -10.80 11.16
CA GLU A 374 -0.73 -11.48 10.54
C GLU A 374 0.45 -11.50 11.54
N GLY A 375 0.76 -12.66 12.06
CA GLY A 375 1.82 -12.86 13.06
C GLY A 375 2.98 -13.71 12.56
N LYS A 376 3.00 -14.09 11.26
CA LYS A 376 4.02 -14.96 10.65
C LYS A 376 4.21 -16.27 11.39
N VAL A 377 3.09 -16.84 11.76
CA VAL A 377 3.00 -18.05 12.59
C VAL A 377 3.77 -19.23 11.99
N GLU A 378 3.76 -19.38 10.67
CA GLU A 378 4.44 -20.45 9.93
C GLU A 378 5.98 -20.39 10.03
N PHE A 379 6.53 -19.25 10.45
CA PHE A 379 7.96 -19.01 10.62
C PHE A 379 8.41 -18.96 12.09
N GLY A 380 7.61 -19.48 13.01
CA GLY A 380 7.88 -19.42 14.44
C GLY A 380 7.50 -18.10 15.09
N GLY A 381 6.63 -17.33 14.42
CA GLY A 381 5.96 -16.18 15.01
C GLY A 381 4.75 -16.59 15.86
N ASN A 382 3.80 -15.68 16.01
CA ASN A 382 2.63 -15.87 16.84
C ASN A 382 1.35 -16.08 16.01
N LEU A 383 0.49 -17.02 16.41
CA LEU A 383 -0.90 -16.97 16.03
C LEU A 383 -1.58 -15.86 16.84
N ARG A 384 -2.03 -14.82 16.15
CA ARG A 384 -2.67 -13.66 16.77
C ARG A 384 -4.17 -13.87 16.83
N VAL A 385 -4.75 -13.59 17.98
CA VAL A 385 -6.20 -13.69 18.21
C VAL A 385 -6.67 -12.38 18.81
N LEU A 386 -7.66 -11.73 18.19
CA LEU A 386 -8.33 -10.59 18.79
C LEU A 386 -9.50 -11.09 19.65
N ASP A 387 -9.39 -10.95 20.96
CA ASP A 387 -10.46 -11.25 21.92
C ASP A 387 -11.30 -10.00 22.16
N ILE A 388 -12.56 -10.05 21.77
CA ILE A 388 -13.50 -8.93 21.77
C ILE A 388 -14.62 -9.23 22.75
N ASN A 389 -14.93 -8.26 23.58
CA ASN A 389 -16.12 -8.27 24.45
C ASN A 389 -16.73 -6.87 24.53
N THR A 390 -17.84 -6.73 25.26
CA THR A 390 -18.54 -5.45 25.41
C THR A 390 -17.70 -4.36 26.10
N GLY A 391 -16.60 -4.71 26.76
CA GLY A 391 -15.65 -3.79 27.41
C GLY A 391 -14.47 -3.37 26.55
N GLY A 392 -14.29 -3.98 25.36
CA GLY A 392 -13.19 -3.68 24.45
C GLY A 392 -12.61 -4.86 23.72
N ALA A 393 -11.47 -4.66 23.07
CA ALA A 393 -10.76 -5.67 22.29
C ALA A 393 -9.27 -5.74 22.69
N VAL A 394 -8.73 -6.96 22.80
CA VAL A 394 -7.33 -7.22 23.18
C VAL A 394 -6.73 -8.26 22.24
N VAL A 395 -5.52 -8.01 21.74
CA VAL A 395 -4.76 -8.96 20.93
C VAL A 395 -4.02 -9.94 21.85
N LEU A 396 -4.33 -11.23 21.70
CA LEU A 396 -3.62 -12.33 22.34
C LEU A 396 -2.63 -12.93 21.34
N ASN A 397 -1.43 -13.27 21.82
CA ASN A 397 -0.38 -13.85 21.00
C ASN A 397 -0.07 -15.26 21.51
N TYR A 398 -0.18 -16.27 20.62
CA TYR A 398 0.17 -17.66 20.88
C TYR A 398 1.43 -18.00 20.08
N GLU A 399 2.55 -18.26 20.76
CA GLU A 399 3.83 -18.53 20.12
C GLU A 399 3.82 -19.88 19.42
N ASN A 400 4.20 -19.94 18.15
CA ASN A 400 4.34 -21.19 17.43
C ASN A 400 5.72 -21.78 17.64
N THR A 401 5.80 -22.91 18.34
CA THR A 401 7.03 -23.68 18.60
C THR A 401 7.26 -24.81 17.58
N VAL A 402 6.25 -25.11 16.74
CA VAL A 402 6.25 -26.20 15.75
C VAL A 402 6.31 -25.63 14.33
N TYR A 403 7.52 -25.42 13.82
CA TYR A 403 7.73 -24.87 12.49
C TYR A 403 8.99 -25.44 11.82
N ASN A 404 9.12 -25.25 10.50
CA ASN A 404 10.27 -25.71 9.74
C ASN A 404 11.47 -24.77 9.90
N LYS A 405 12.41 -25.11 10.77
CA LYS A 405 13.62 -24.30 11.05
C LYS A 405 14.50 -24.09 9.81
N LYS A 406 14.55 -25.04 8.88
CA LYS A 406 15.33 -24.91 7.63
C LYS A 406 14.74 -23.84 6.71
N TYR A 407 13.43 -23.73 6.70
CA TYR A 407 12.75 -22.67 5.96
C TYR A 407 13.02 -21.27 6.57
N LEU A 408 13.26 -21.19 7.87
CA LEU A 408 13.73 -19.99 8.55
C LEU A 408 15.17 -19.63 8.15
N GLU A 409 16.06 -20.60 8.00
CA GLU A 409 17.45 -20.35 7.59
C GLU A 409 17.49 -19.81 6.16
N ASP A 410 16.69 -20.35 5.26
CA ASP A 410 16.57 -19.88 3.87
C ASP A 410 15.91 -18.49 3.79
N ASN A 411 14.90 -18.19 4.61
CA ASN A 411 14.28 -16.88 4.72
C ASN A 411 15.03 -15.92 5.65
N PHE A 412 15.80 -16.41 6.63
CA PHE A 412 16.70 -15.58 7.43
C PHE A 412 17.84 -15.01 6.55
N ASN A 413 18.29 -15.74 5.55
CA ASN A 413 19.18 -15.22 4.50
C ASN A 413 18.49 -14.14 3.66
N PHE A 414 17.18 -14.24 3.41
CA PHE A 414 16.36 -13.18 2.82
C PHE A 414 16.21 -11.98 3.78
N THR A 415 15.96 -12.21 5.06
CA THR A 415 15.85 -11.18 6.11
C THR A 415 17.20 -10.55 6.43
N LYS A 416 18.31 -11.33 6.39
CA LYS A 416 19.68 -10.83 6.53
C LYS A 416 20.10 -9.94 5.36
N LYS A 417 19.58 -10.21 4.15
CA LYS A 417 19.76 -9.36 2.98
C LYS A 417 18.97 -8.05 3.07
N TYR A 418 17.85 -8.01 3.78
CA TYR A 418 16.96 -6.85 3.93
C TYR A 418 16.87 -6.29 5.36
N GLY A 419 17.59 -6.85 6.34
CA GLY A 419 17.93 -6.26 7.64
C GLY A 419 16.76 -5.82 8.54
N LYS A 420 15.61 -6.51 8.53
CA LYS A 420 14.50 -6.17 9.43
C LYS A 420 14.65 -6.87 10.77
N VAL A 421 14.84 -6.08 11.82
CA VAL A 421 14.58 -6.50 13.20
C VAL A 421 13.12 -6.16 13.48
N PRO A 422 12.26 -7.11 13.85
CA PRO A 422 10.91 -6.78 14.29
C PRO A 422 10.99 -5.78 15.43
N LEU A 423 10.30 -4.65 15.30
CA LEU A 423 10.22 -3.63 16.32
C LEU A 423 8.77 -3.58 16.82
N ASP A 424 8.61 -3.86 18.09
CA ASP A 424 7.34 -3.73 18.80
C ASP A 424 7.60 -2.82 20.00
N THR A 425 7.22 -1.57 19.87
CA THR A 425 7.37 -0.53 20.90
C THR A 425 6.00 -0.15 21.44
N LYS A 426 5.98 0.68 22.48
CA LYS A 426 4.74 1.26 23.01
C LYS A 426 4.15 2.37 22.12
N SER A 427 4.93 2.91 21.17
CA SER A 427 4.49 3.94 20.23
C SER A 427 3.92 3.32 18.96
N LEU A 428 2.68 3.64 18.68
CA LEU A 428 1.96 3.19 17.49
C LEU A 428 2.62 3.72 16.20
N GLU A 429 2.90 5.02 16.12
CA GLU A 429 3.48 5.64 14.94
C GLU A 429 4.82 5.01 14.59
N VAL A 430 5.65 4.76 15.61
CA VAL A 430 6.95 4.09 15.43
C VAL A 430 6.77 2.68 14.89
N ASN A 431 5.81 1.92 15.42
CA ASN A 431 5.53 0.57 14.95
C ASN A 431 5.05 0.56 13.50
N VAL A 432 4.19 1.50 13.11
CA VAL A 432 3.74 1.67 11.72
C VAL A 432 4.93 1.94 10.79
N ILE A 433 5.80 2.88 11.15
CA ILE A 433 6.99 3.22 10.36
C ILE A 433 7.96 2.02 10.28
N ALA A 434 8.27 1.40 11.42
CA ALA A 434 9.26 0.32 11.51
C ALA A 434 8.85 -0.95 10.76
N ASN A 435 7.54 -1.25 10.70
CA ASN A 435 7.03 -2.46 10.06
C ASN A 435 6.74 -2.29 8.57
N SER A 436 6.87 -1.07 8.02
CA SER A 436 6.80 -0.86 6.57
C SER A 436 7.94 -1.58 5.83
N ARG A 437 7.65 -2.30 4.75
CA ARG A 437 8.65 -2.96 3.89
C ARG A 437 9.65 -1.96 3.30
N LEU A 438 9.22 -0.73 3.11
CA LEU A 438 10.01 0.35 2.53
C LEU A 438 10.91 1.06 3.56
N VAL A 439 10.90 0.63 4.82
CA VAL A 439 11.72 1.15 5.91
C VAL A 439 12.68 0.07 6.41
N SER A 440 13.95 0.41 6.58
CA SER A 440 14.97 -0.42 7.21
C SER A 440 15.09 -0.07 8.68
N VAL A 441 15.14 -1.07 9.53
CA VAL A 441 15.35 -0.95 10.99
C VAL A 441 16.75 -1.44 11.31
N LYS A 442 17.59 -0.59 11.93
CA LYS A 442 18.94 -0.96 12.36
C LYS A 442 19.10 -0.81 13.85
N ASN A 443 19.72 -1.78 14.49
CA ASN A 443 20.04 -1.74 15.91
C ASN A 443 21.18 -0.74 16.18
N CYS A 444 20.98 0.17 17.13
CA CYS A 444 21.93 1.19 17.59
C CYS A 444 22.12 1.15 19.12
N GLY A 445 22.12 -0.02 19.73
CA GLY A 445 22.20 -0.22 21.19
C GLY A 445 20.82 -0.18 21.84
N SER A 446 20.57 0.74 22.78
CA SER A 446 19.25 0.97 23.39
C SER A 446 18.26 1.57 22.39
N MET A 447 18.74 2.14 21.29
CA MET A 447 17.95 2.75 20.23
C MET A 447 17.91 1.88 18.97
N VAL A 448 16.94 2.16 18.13
CA VAL A 448 16.89 1.69 16.74
C VAL A 448 16.82 2.87 15.78
N SER A 449 17.44 2.72 14.61
CA SER A 449 17.42 3.71 13.54
C SER A 449 16.43 3.26 12.47
N LEU A 450 15.52 4.14 12.09
CA LEU A 450 14.50 3.93 11.06
C LEU A 450 14.84 4.78 9.84
N ASN A 451 15.01 4.14 8.67
CA ASN A 451 15.32 4.83 7.43
C ASN A 451 14.62 4.16 6.24
N PHE A 452 14.20 4.96 5.25
CA PHE A 452 13.70 4.42 4.00
C PHE A 452 14.75 3.53 3.30
N THR A 453 14.27 2.49 2.63
CA THR A 453 15.13 1.53 1.93
C THR A 453 15.69 2.11 0.63
N ARG A 454 16.72 1.44 0.08
CA ARG A 454 17.27 1.78 -1.24
C ARG A 454 16.21 1.61 -2.35
N ASP A 455 15.29 0.67 -2.19
CA ASP A 455 14.22 0.43 -3.16
C ASP A 455 13.18 1.55 -3.12
N ALA A 456 12.81 2.04 -1.93
CA ALA A 456 11.99 3.23 -1.81
C ALA A 456 12.59 4.43 -2.55
N PHE A 457 13.91 4.62 -2.44
CA PHE A 457 14.63 5.70 -3.11
C PHE A 457 14.75 5.50 -4.63
N LYS A 458 15.10 4.30 -5.09
CA LYS A 458 15.33 4.02 -6.51
C LYS A 458 14.08 4.03 -7.38
N HIS A 459 12.97 3.58 -6.79
CA HIS A 459 11.70 3.43 -7.49
C HIS A 459 10.69 4.53 -7.14
N ASP A 460 11.17 5.61 -6.49
CA ASP A 460 10.36 6.78 -6.09
C ASP A 460 9.10 6.40 -5.28
N LEU A 461 9.22 5.38 -4.40
CA LEU A 461 8.13 4.83 -3.60
C LEU A 461 7.95 5.64 -2.30
N TRP A 462 7.50 6.89 -2.44
CA TRP A 462 7.30 7.81 -1.33
C TRP A 462 5.83 7.84 -0.88
N ASN A 463 5.64 7.74 0.42
CA ASN A 463 4.37 7.90 1.12
C ASN A 463 4.62 8.55 2.50
N ASP A 464 3.57 8.82 3.25
CA ASP A 464 3.64 9.50 4.56
C ASP A 464 4.53 8.78 5.58
N ILE A 465 4.79 7.49 5.41
CA ILE A 465 5.66 6.67 6.27
C ILE A 465 7.11 6.76 5.83
N THR A 466 7.38 6.58 4.53
CA THR A 466 8.75 6.57 4.02
C THR A 466 9.43 7.94 4.11
N VAL A 467 8.66 9.02 4.00
CA VAL A 467 9.19 10.38 4.17
C VAL A 467 9.62 10.65 5.61
N LYS A 468 8.94 10.09 6.62
CA LYS A 468 9.28 10.20 8.05
C LYS A 468 10.50 9.35 8.42
N ALA A 469 10.75 8.27 7.71
CA ALA A 469 11.85 7.35 7.96
C ALA A 469 13.17 7.86 7.38
N ARG A 470 13.69 8.98 7.95
CA ARG A 470 14.96 9.59 7.57
C ARG A 470 15.68 10.17 8.78
N GLY A 471 16.79 9.56 9.18
CA GLY A 471 17.52 10.02 10.35
C GLY A 471 16.68 9.99 11.62
N LEU A 472 15.82 8.99 11.77
CA LEU A 472 14.93 8.80 12.90
C LEU A 472 15.50 7.73 13.81
N PHE A 473 15.74 8.09 15.08
CA PHE A 473 16.25 7.20 16.12
C PHE A 473 15.27 7.18 17.28
N VAL A 474 14.83 6.00 17.66
CA VAL A 474 13.81 5.81 18.69
C VAL A 474 14.31 4.82 19.76
N ASP A 475 13.81 4.96 20.97
CA ASP A 475 14.02 3.96 22.00
C ASP A 475 13.37 2.63 21.59
N ARG A 476 14.07 1.55 21.86
CA ARG A 476 13.65 0.21 21.40
C ARG A 476 12.41 -0.32 22.13
N ILE A 477 12.16 0.15 23.34
CA ILE A 477 11.08 -0.37 24.21
C ILE A 477 9.90 0.61 24.22
N SER A 478 10.17 1.89 24.55
CA SER A 478 9.10 2.89 24.64
C SER A 478 8.65 3.39 23.27
N GLY A 479 9.55 3.43 22.28
CA GLY A 479 9.30 4.07 20.99
C GLY A 479 9.48 5.58 21.02
N ASP A 480 9.97 6.15 22.14
CA ASP A 480 10.21 7.59 22.22
C ASP A 480 11.29 8.02 21.24
N VAL A 481 11.07 9.13 20.56
CA VAL A 481 12.06 9.69 19.64
C VAL A 481 13.23 10.25 20.44
N LYS A 482 14.42 9.67 20.28
CA LYS A 482 15.66 10.08 20.94
C LYS A 482 16.46 11.07 20.10
N ALA A 483 16.42 10.93 18.78
CA ALA A 483 17.01 11.86 17.83
C ALA A 483 16.34 11.76 16.47
N ARG A 484 16.19 12.88 15.75
CA ARG A 484 15.66 12.88 14.39
C ARG A 484 16.18 14.04 13.54
N SER A 485 16.11 13.85 12.21
CA SER A 485 16.26 14.94 11.25
C SER A 485 14.90 15.37 10.68
N TYR A 486 14.91 16.23 9.67
CA TYR A 486 13.70 16.53 8.90
C TYR A 486 13.17 15.30 8.18
N ASP A 487 11.91 15.34 7.88
CA ASP A 487 11.30 14.46 6.91
C ASP A 487 12.01 14.53 5.55
N LYS A 488 11.84 13.50 4.72
CA LYS A 488 12.37 13.52 3.37
C LYS A 488 11.62 14.57 2.54
N PHE A 489 12.34 15.56 2.02
CA PHE A 489 11.84 16.55 1.08
C PHE A 489 12.55 16.45 -0.29
N PHE A 490 11.99 17.05 -1.33
CA PHE A 490 12.28 16.76 -2.72
C PHE A 490 12.84 17.97 -3.47
N ASN A 491 13.33 17.75 -4.70
CA ASN A 491 13.64 18.87 -5.58
C ASN A 491 12.35 19.49 -6.07
N LEU A 492 12.40 20.79 -6.35
CA LEU A 492 11.32 21.50 -7.00
C LEU A 492 10.93 20.80 -8.31
N GLY A 493 9.63 20.63 -8.55
CA GLY A 493 9.08 19.91 -9.69
C GLY A 493 9.20 18.39 -9.66
N GLN A 494 9.68 17.79 -8.55
CA GLN A 494 9.84 16.32 -8.47
C GLN A 494 8.54 15.60 -8.10
N ARG A 495 7.65 16.24 -7.35
CA ARG A 495 6.43 15.61 -6.81
C ARG A 495 5.15 16.14 -7.43
N MET A 496 5.15 17.35 -7.90
CA MET A 496 4.07 17.99 -8.66
C MET A 496 4.68 18.88 -9.73
N ASP A 497 3.88 19.43 -10.62
CA ASP A 497 4.37 20.39 -11.61
C ASP A 497 5.06 21.58 -10.95
N THR A 498 6.14 22.06 -11.56
CA THR A 498 6.99 23.12 -10.98
C THR A 498 6.21 24.41 -10.72
N GLU A 499 5.35 24.82 -11.64
CA GLU A 499 4.56 26.04 -11.51
C GLU A 499 3.48 25.88 -10.44
N GLU A 500 2.83 24.70 -10.39
CA GLU A 500 1.86 24.36 -9.36
C GLU A 500 2.52 24.34 -7.97
N GLU A 501 3.71 23.72 -7.84
CA GLU A 501 4.44 23.66 -6.57
C GLU A 501 4.85 25.05 -6.08
N LEU A 502 5.36 25.93 -6.98
CA LEU A 502 5.72 27.30 -6.64
C LEU A 502 4.51 28.13 -6.19
N ASN A 503 3.40 28.02 -6.91
CA ASN A 503 2.15 28.71 -6.57
C ASN A 503 1.51 28.22 -5.26
N SER A 504 1.86 27.04 -4.79
CA SER A 504 1.37 26.45 -3.54
C SER A 504 2.13 26.93 -2.30
N LEU A 505 3.29 27.58 -2.46
CA LEU A 505 4.12 28.01 -1.32
C LEU A 505 3.52 29.20 -0.59
N GLU A 506 3.54 29.16 0.73
CA GLU A 506 3.05 30.25 1.60
C GLU A 506 4.19 31.12 2.13
N TYR A 507 4.01 32.44 2.04
CA TYR A 507 4.99 33.42 2.51
C TYR A 507 4.80 33.76 4.00
N PRO A 508 5.88 34.20 4.72
CA PRO A 508 7.25 34.35 4.21
C PRO A 508 7.97 33.02 4.02
N ILE A 509 8.82 32.93 2.98
CA ILE A 509 9.62 31.75 2.71
C ILE A 509 11.04 31.98 3.22
N ARG A 510 11.56 31.06 4.05
CA ARG A 510 12.96 31.03 4.43
C ARG A 510 13.76 30.38 3.32
N VAL A 511 14.76 31.08 2.82
CA VAL A 511 15.74 30.62 1.83
C VAL A 511 17.05 30.34 2.54
N ALA A 512 17.42 29.07 2.68
CA ALA A 512 18.68 28.67 3.29
C ALA A 512 19.65 28.15 2.24
N LYS A 513 20.93 28.56 2.35
CA LYS A 513 21.98 28.05 1.48
C LYS A 513 22.12 26.54 1.67
N LYS A 514 22.12 25.81 0.58
CA LYS A 514 22.32 24.35 0.64
C LYS A 514 23.80 24.05 0.60
N GLU A 515 24.35 23.73 1.77
CA GLU A 515 25.72 23.26 1.91
C GLU A 515 25.84 21.80 1.42
N ASN A 516 27.06 21.36 1.07
CA ASN A 516 27.33 20.07 0.45
C ASN A 516 28.23 19.20 1.32
N GLY A 517 27.64 18.42 2.17
CA GLY A 517 28.32 17.52 3.11
C GLY A 517 27.48 16.29 3.45
N SER A 518 27.66 15.77 4.63
CA SER A 518 26.92 14.64 5.19
C SER A 518 26.01 15.09 6.33
N LEU A 519 24.83 14.46 6.42
CA LEU A 519 23.86 14.71 7.48
C LEU A 519 24.44 14.32 8.85
N GLY A 520 24.49 15.28 9.77
CA GLY A 520 24.75 15.10 11.21
C GLY A 520 23.52 15.42 12.04
N ILE A 521 23.31 14.68 13.10
CA ILE A 521 22.23 14.90 14.07
C ILE A 521 22.85 14.89 15.47
N ILE A 522 22.55 15.90 16.26
CA ILE A 522 22.96 15.97 17.67
C ILE A 522 21.69 16.15 18.51
N SER A 523 21.51 15.31 19.52
CA SER A 523 20.39 15.34 20.46
C SER A 523 20.90 15.10 21.88
N TRP A 524 19.99 15.10 22.85
CA TRP A 524 20.34 14.85 24.25
C TRP A 524 19.70 13.54 24.74
N ASP A 525 20.53 12.72 25.38
CA ASP A 525 20.10 11.51 26.08
C ASP A 525 19.77 11.83 27.53
N PHE A 526 18.48 11.94 27.84
CA PHE A 526 18.01 12.24 29.20
C PHE A 526 18.22 11.09 30.19
N ASP A 527 18.42 9.85 29.70
CA ASP A 527 18.62 8.68 30.54
C ASP A 527 20.08 8.58 30.99
N ASN A 528 21.02 9.01 30.13
CA ASN A 528 22.48 8.91 30.39
C ASN A 528 23.15 10.26 30.56
N ASP A 529 22.41 11.37 30.53
CA ASP A 529 22.88 12.75 30.67
C ASP A 529 24.08 13.08 29.78
N CYS A 530 23.91 12.80 28.45
CA CYS A 530 24.96 13.01 27.46
C CYS A 530 24.42 13.31 26.06
N PHE A 531 25.30 13.81 25.18
CA PHE A 531 24.97 14.02 23.79
C PHE A 531 24.78 12.70 23.03
N ILE A 532 23.72 12.63 22.23
CA ILE A 532 23.54 11.64 21.17
C ILE A 532 24.10 12.22 19.89
N PHE A 533 25.03 11.51 19.25
CA PHE A 533 25.55 11.84 17.92
C PHE A 533 25.10 10.77 16.92
N ALA A 534 24.49 11.19 15.83
CA ALA A 534 24.03 10.30 14.80
C ALA A 534 24.30 10.85 13.40
N SER A 535 24.57 9.95 12.46
CA SER A 535 24.48 10.20 11.03
C SER A 535 23.07 9.85 10.54
N LYS A 536 22.82 9.86 9.23
CA LYS A 536 21.51 9.48 8.66
C LYS A 536 20.95 8.15 9.21
N SER A 537 21.81 7.16 9.53
CA SER A 537 21.33 5.80 9.85
C SER A 537 22.19 5.06 10.89
N SER A 538 23.08 5.73 11.59
CA SER A 538 24.00 5.09 12.54
C SER A 538 24.45 6.05 13.63
N THR A 539 24.68 5.49 14.82
CA THR A 539 25.33 6.19 15.95
C THR A 539 26.82 5.81 16.11
N LYS A 540 27.33 4.94 15.24
CA LYS A 540 28.70 4.37 15.33
C LYS A 540 29.47 4.39 14.01
N SER A 541 28.94 5.06 12.96
CA SER A 541 29.65 5.13 11.67
C SER A 541 30.86 6.08 11.75
N GLU A 542 31.74 5.98 10.76
CA GLU A 542 32.87 6.89 10.58
C GLU A 542 32.40 8.36 10.51
N HIS A 543 31.28 8.64 9.83
CA HIS A 543 30.67 9.98 9.79
C HIS A 543 30.27 10.49 11.19
N VAL A 544 29.87 9.61 12.11
CA VAL A 544 29.60 10.00 13.50
C VAL A 544 30.92 10.36 14.21
N GLY A 545 32.01 9.70 13.87
CA GLY A 545 33.35 10.09 14.34
C GLY A 545 33.72 11.50 13.89
N TYR A 546 33.52 11.82 12.61
CA TYR A 546 33.74 13.16 12.05
C TYR A 546 32.81 14.21 12.65
N LEU A 547 31.53 13.87 12.90
CA LEU A 547 30.60 14.76 13.58
C LEU A 547 31.09 15.14 15.00
N LYS A 548 31.51 14.15 15.77
CA LYS A 548 32.07 14.37 17.10
C LYS A 548 33.34 15.19 17.04
N GLU A 549 34.26 14.88 16.13
CA GLU A 549 35.52 15.62 15.97
C GLU A 549 35.23 17.10 15.67
N ASN A 550 34.34 17.40 14.76
CA ASN A 550 34.00 18.79 14.43
C ASN A 550 33.29 19.48 15.60
N PHE A 551 32.37 18.80 16.29
CA PHE A 551 31.65 19.37 17.43
C PHE A 551 32.56 19.73 18.57
N TYR A 552 33.48 18.84 18.97
CA TYR A 552 34.38 19.10 20.07
C TYR A 552 35.54 20.06 19.71
N LYS A 553 35.70 20.43 18.44
CA LYS A 553 36.56 21.55 18.02
C LYS A 553 35.90 22.91 18.20
N ALA A 554 34.57 22.97 18.24
CA ALA A 554 33.84 24.21 18.44
C ALA A 554 34.09 24.76 19.84
N ASN A 555 33.97 26.08 20.00
CA ASN A 555 34.07 26.74 21.28
C ASN A 555 33.07 26.17 22.31
N THR A 556 33.51 26.03 23.56
CA THR A 556 32.69 25.46 24.65
C THR A 556 31.41 26.25 24.91
N LEU A 557 31.39 27.57 24.72
CA LEU A 557 30.16 28.38 24.85
C LEU A 557 29.13 27.97 23.82
N VAL A 558 29.56 27.65 22.58
CA VAL A 558 28.68 27.18 21.54
C VAL A 558 28.16 25.78 21.82
N GLN A 559 29.01 24.89 22.37
CA GLN A 559 28.60 23.55 22.79
C GLN A 559 27.58 23.58 23.94
N ASP A 560 27.82 24.46 24.94
CA ASP A 560 26.93 24.63 26.10
C ASP A 560 25.58 25.22 25.69
N ALA A 561 25.58 26.24 24.81
CA ALA A 561 24.32 26.80 24.27
C ALA A 561 23.51 25.77 23.50
N LEU A 562 24.19 24.94 22.69
CA LEU A 562 23.50 23.86 21.99
C LEU A 562 22.90 22.85 23.00
N ARG A 563 23.67 22.41 24.01
CA ARG A 563 23.19 21.51 25.05
C ARG A 563 21.92 22.06 25.73
N ASP A 564 21.99 23.33 26.16
CA ASP A 564 20.90 23.96 26.92
C ASP A 564 19.60 24.03 26.09
N ILE A 565 19.68 24.29 24.78
CA ILE A 565 18.54 24.26 23.84
C ILE A 565 17.99 22.83 23.71
N LEU A 566 18.88 21.83 23.50
CA LEU A 566 18.45 20.44 23.33
C LEU A 566 17.72 19.91 24.59
N ILE A 567 18.18 20.28 25.76
CA ILE A 567 17.56 19.90 27.04
C ILE A 567 16.24 20.65 27.23
N LYS A 568 16.24 21.98 27.07
CA LYS A 568 15.08 22.84 27.29
C LYS A 568 13.89 22.48 26.38
N TYR A 569 14.18 22.21 25.13
CA TYR A 569 13.14 22.03 24.12
C TYR A 569 12.91 20.57 23.69
N LYS A 570 13.66 19.61 24.23
CA LYS A 570 13.60 18.18 23.88
C LYS A 570 13.60 17.96 22.35
N CYS A 571 14.64 18.49 21.70
CA CYS A 571 14.77 18.50 20.26
C CYS A 571 16.10 17.90 19.79
N SER A 572 16.22 17.77 18.48
CA SER A 572 17.47 17.45 17.79
C SER A 572 17.94 18.65 16.98
N ALA A 573 19.23 18.90 16.98
CA ALA A 573 19.89 19.83 16.07
C ALA A 573 20.37 19.08 14.83
N VAL A 574 20.03 19.60 13.65
CA VAL A 574 20.33 19.01 12.36
C VAL A 574 21.46 19.79 11.68
N PHE A 575 22.46 19.08 11.20
CA PHE A 575 23.67 19.66 10.63
C PHE A 575 23.95 19.15 9.21
N GLU A 576 24.52 20.00 8.38
CA GLU A 576 25.34 19.57 7.26
C GLU A 576 26.81 19.58 7.72
N MET A 577 27.43 18.42 7.71
CA MET A 577 28.79 18.21 8.20
C MET A 577 29.76 18.18 7.01
N VAL A 578 30.76 19.05 7.04
CA VAL A 578 31.87 19.07 6.10
C VAL A 578 33.13 18.60 6.82
N HIS A 579 33.80 17.62 6.25
CA HIS A 579 35.01 17.03 6.80
C HIS A 579 36.04 16.72 5.70
N PRO A 580 37.36 16.96 5.90
CA PRO A 580 38.36 16.76 4.85
C PRO A 580 38.46 15.32 4.32
N LYS A 581 38.07 14.33 5.11
CA LYS A 581 38.04 12.91 4.70
C LYS A 581 36.71 12.49 4.05
N ASP A 582 35.68 13.36 4.07
CA ASP A 582 34.37 13.12 3.46
C ASP A 582 34.18 14.11 2.29
N VAL A 583 34.87 13.83 1.19
CA VAL A 583 34.94 14.75 0.05
C VAL A 583 33.67 14.64 -0.84
N HIS A 584 33.01 15.75 -1.04
CA HIS A 584 31.85 15.91 -1.88
C HIS A 584 32.18 16.65 -3.20
N ILE A 585 31.20 17.36 -3.80
CA ILE A 585 31.37 18.04 -5.08
C ILE A 585 31.88 19.49 -4.92
N ILE A 586 31.46 20.13 -3.82
CA ILE A 586 31.88 21.49 -3.49
C ILE A 586 33.19 21.45 -2.69
N ASP A 587 34.16 22.26 -3.08
CA ASP A 587 35.46 22.35 -2.40
C ASP A 587 35.39 23.33 -1.23
N TYR A 588 35.54 22.82 -0.02
CA TYR A 588 35.63 23.61 1.21
C TYR A 588 37.08 23.80 1.70
N ALA A 589 38.05 23.64 0.82
CA ALA A 589 39.48 23.85 1.10
C ALA A 589 40.00 23.09 2.35
N LYS A 590 39.54 21.83 2.51
CA LYS A 590 39.88 20.91 3.62
C LYS A 590 39.49 21.42 5.03
N ASN A 591 38.50 22.30 5.11
CA ASN A 591 38.02 22.81 6.39
C ASN A 591 37.10 21.78 7.09
N HIS A 592 37.13 21.83 8.43
CA HIS A 592 36.15 21.17 9.29
C HIS A 592 35.02 22.15 9.59
N ARG A 593 33.77 21.79 9.28
CA ARG A 593 32.61 22.67 9.54
C ARG A 593 31.36 21.88 9.88
N LEU A 594 30.59 22.40 10.82
CA LEU A 594 29.23 22.02 11.10
C LEU A 594 28.32 23.21 10.80
N PHE A 595 27.53 23.09 9.76
CA PHE A 595 26.49 24.06 9.48
C PHE A 595 25.21 23.64 10.17
N LEU A 596 24.81 24.38 11.22
CA LEU A 596 23.51 24.14 11.86
C LEU A 596 22.41 24.55 10.88
N LEU A 597 21.64 23.58 10.44
CA LEU A 597 20.55 23.78 9.50
C LEU A 597 19.27 24.18 10.22
N ASP A 598 18.96 23.46 11.33
CA ASP A 598 17.71 23.65 12.05
C ASP A 598 17.64 22.88 13.37
N PHE A 599 16.59 23.16 14.15
CA PHE A 599 16.15 22.36 15.30
C PHE A 599 14.83 21.68 15.00
N VAL A 600 14.71 20.39 15.31
CA VAL A 600 13.53 19.57 15.04
C VAL A 600 13.04 18.96 16.36
N PRO A 601 11.75 19.11 16.74
CA PRO A 601 11.22 18.48 17.96
C PRO A 601 11.37 16.96 17.92
N ASN A 602 11.74 16.33 19.03
CA ASN A 602 11.81 14.87 19.15
C ASN A 602 10.40 14.27 19.32
N GLN A 603 9.51 14.59 18.39
CA GLN A 603 8.14 14.11 18.33
C GLN A 603 7.84 13.67 16.89
N LEU A 604 7.01 12.63 16.74
CA LEU A 604 6.49 12.20 15.46
C LEU A 604 5.05 12.70 15.30
N HIS A 605 4.79 13.36 14.17
CA HIS A 605 3.45 13.68 13.75
C HIS A 605 3.27 13.08 12.35
N LEU A 606 2.22 12.28 12.16
CA LEU A 606 1.88 11.69 10.86
C LEU A 606 1.09 12.66 9.98
N ASP A 607 1.15 13.97 10.27
CA ASP A 607 0.45 15.00 9.54
C ASP A 607 1.03 15.17 8.12
N ASN A 608 0.14 15.33 7.17
CA ASN A 608 0.47 15.34 5.76
C ASN A 608 1.21 16.61 5.33
N GLY A 609 2.40 16.44 4.76
CA GLY A 609 3.09 17.46 3.98
C GLY A 609 3.87 18.52 4.75
N ILE A 610 3.86 18.53 6.09
CA ILE A 610 4.68 19.43 6.91
C ILE A 610 5.99 18.74 7.27
N HIS A 611 7.13 19.35 6.91
CA HIS A 611 8.45 18.78 7.13
C HIS A 611 9.13 19.30 8.39
N ILE A 612 8.75 20.51 8.84
CA ILE A 612 9.31 21.17 10.02
C ILE A 612 8.28 22.12 10.66
N ASP A 613 8.34 22.24 11.98
CA ASP A 613 7.62 23.29 12.71
C ASP A 613 8.46 24.59 12.64
N THR A 614 8.01 25.54 11.81
CA THR A 614 8.74 26.80 11.52
C THR A 614 8.81 27.73 12.70
N GLU A 615 7.78 27.83 13.51
CA GLU A 615 7.74 28.68 14.70
C GLU A 615 8.69 28.15 15.78
N PHE A 616 8.65 26.84 16.02
CA PHE A 616 9.55 26.16 16.92
C PHE A 616 11.01 26.29 16.46
N SER A 617 11.29 26.01 15.18
CA SER A 617 12.61 26.11 14.60
C SER A 617 13.18 27.53 14.75
N LYS A 618 12.40 28.55 14.35
CA LYS A 618 12.81 29.95 14.46
C LYS A 618 13.17 30.32 15.89
N LYS A 619 12.34 29.95 16.86
CA LYS A 619 12.59 30.24 18.28
C LYS A 619 13.91 29.65 18.76
N CYS A 620 14.19 28.39 18.43
CA CYS A 620 15.45 27.73 18.82
C CYS A 620 16.67 28.32 18.08
N MET A 621 16.53 28.65 16.79
CA MET A 621 17.58 29.26 15.99
C MET A 621 17.92 30.67 16.47
N ASP A 622 16.93 31.49 16.83
CA ASP A 622 17.13 32.84 17.37
C ASP A 622 17.88 32.76 18.74
N GLU A 623 17.46 31.86 19.65
CA GLU A 623 18.10 31.63 20.91
C GLU A 623 19.56 31.16 20.75
N PHE A 624 19.83 30.24 19.83
CA PHE A 624 21.17 29.78 19.53
C PHE A 624 22.05 30.89 18.93
N SER A 625 21.49 31.68 18.03
CA SER A 625 22.19 32.76 17.35
C SER A 625 22.58 33.91 18.31
N GLN A 626 21.86 34.06 19.42
CA GLN A 626 22.17 35.06 20.45
C GLN A 626 23.58 34.91 21.00
N VAL A 627 24.09 33.66 21.10
CA VAL A 627 25.45 33.38 21.55
C VAL A 627 26.53 34.07 20.68
N PHE A 628 26.28 34.12 19.37
CA PHE A 628 27.20 34.77 18.43
C PHE A 628 27.03 36.29 18.41
N ILE A 629 25.83 36.80 18.70
CA ILE A 629 25.57 38.23 18.87
C ILE A 629 26.31 38.76 20.11
N ASP A 630 26.20 38.03 21.21
CA ASP A 630 26.83 38.37 22.47
C ASP A 630 28.37 38.21 22.42
N ASN A 631 28.87 37.32 21.55
CA ASN A 631 30.31 37.01 21.41
C ASN A 631 30.72 36.98 19.90
N PRO A 632 30.83 38.12 19.22
CA PRO A 632 31.10 38.17 17.78
C PRO A 632 32.43 37.51 17.36
N SER A 633 33.39 37.34 18.26
CA SER A 633 34.63 36.61 17.97
C SER A 633 34.43 35.14 17.68
N LEU A 634 33.32 34.55 18.14
CA LEU A 634 32.95 33.14 17.85
C LEU A 634 32.64 32.92 16.33
N LEU A 635 32.25 33.94 15.61
CA LEU A 635 32.09 33.88 14.18
C LEU A 635 33.41 33.66 13.41
N LEU A 636 34.55 33.89 14.06
CA LEU A 636 35.86 33.60 13.47
C LEU A 636 36.26 32.12 13.68
N ASP A 637 35.60 31.40 14.59
CA ASP A 637 35.72 29.97 14.75
C ASP A 637 34.66 29.26 13.92
N TYR A 638 34.96 29.00 12.64
CA TYR A 638 34.06 28.42 11.68
C TYR A 638 33.70 26.94 11.92
N SER A 639 34.05 26.36 13.07
CA SER A 639 33.83 24.92 13.28
C SER A 639 32.35 24.54 13.47
N LEU A 640 31.53 25.41 14.10
CA LEU A 640 30.07 25.23 14.18
C LEU A 640 29.40 26.61 14.07
N ILE A 641 28.63 26.78 13.01
CA ILE A 641 27.93 28.03 12.70
C ILE A 641 26.52 27.78 12.16
N PRO A 642 25.55 28.68 12.37
CA PRO A 642 24.24 28.63 11.69
C PRO A 642 24.42 28.70 10.15
N VAL A 643 23.57 28.00 9.42
CA VAL A 643 23.54 28.09 7.97
C VAL A 643 23.09 29.50 7.54
N GLU A 644 23.71 30.02 6.51
CA GLU A 644 23.29 31.29 5.90
C GLU A 644 21.86 31.19 5.36
N SER A 645 20.97 32.07 5.83
CA SER A 645 19.57 32.09 5.39
C SER A 645 18.97 33.49 5.48
N PHE A 646 17.95 33.74 4.66
CA PHE A 646 17.16 34.97 4.65
C PHE A 646 15.70 34.65 4.34
N TYR A 647 14.82 35.66 4.48
CA TYR A 647 13.39 35.50 4.20
C TYR A 647 12.99 36.31 2.98
N ILE A 648 12.08 35.76 2.19
CA ILE A 648 11.42 36.41 1.06
C ILE A 648 9.92 36.47 1.30
N SER A 649 9.28 37.49 0.71
CA SER A 649 7.89 37.86 1.04
C SER A 649 6.93 37.81 -0.14
N ASN A 650 7.39 37.57 -1.34
CA ASN A 650 6.59 37.57 -2.56
C ASN A 650 7.20 36.74 -3.68
N MET A 651 6.42 36.50 -4.74
CA MET A 651 6.80 35.67 -5.89
C MET A 651 7.96 36.27 -6.70
N GLU A 652 8.05 37.59 -6.81
CA GLU A 652 9.13 38.25 -7.57
C GLU A 652 10.49 37.97 -6.92
N GLU A 653 10.57 38.07 -5.58
CA GLU A 653 11.76 37.70 -4.82
C GLU A 653 12.08 36.20 -4.94
N LEU A 654 11.04 35.35 -5.01
CA LEU A 654 11.22 33.90 -5.21
C LEU A 654 11.81 33.59 -6.57
N ASP A 655 11.29 34.17 -7.64
CA ASP A 655 11.81 34.01 -8.99
C ASP A 655 13.28 34.50 -9.12
N TYR A 656 13.60 35.63 -8.49
CA TYR A 656 14.99 36.09 -8.40
C TYR A 656 15.89 35.07 -7.70
N CYS A 657 15.43 34.46 -6.57
CA CYS A 657 16.18 33.43 -5.85
C CYS A 657 16.37 32.18 -6.69
N ILE A 658 15.34 31.73 -7.42
CA ILE A 658 15.41 30.54 -8.29
C ILE A 658 16.47 30.78 -9.40
N ASN A 659 16.40 31.89 -10.09
CA ASN A 659 17.37 32.24 -11.14
C ASN A 659 18.79 32.31 -10.57
N LYS A 660 18.98 32.95 -9.42
CA LYS A 660 20.27 33.02 -8.73
C LYS A 660 20.77 31.65 -8.26
N ALA A 661 19.88 30.71 -7.92
CA ALA A 661 20.24 29.33 -7.55
C ALA A 661 20.82 28.59 -8.75
N HIS A 662 20.24 28.73 -9.94
CA HIS A 662 20.73 28.10 -11.16
C HIS A 662 22.16 28.54 -11.52
N ASP A 663 22.47 29.81 -11.35
CA ASP A 663 23.80 30.41 -11.65
C ASP A 663 24.84 30.20 -10.53
N ALA A 664 24.45 29.60 -9.39
CA ALA A 664 25.33 29.52 -8.22
C ALA A 664 26.45 28.49 -8.37
N TYR A 665 27.59 28.78 -7.74
CA TYR A 665 28.74 27.85 -7.63
C TYR A 665 28.73 27.00 -6.34
N PHE A 666 27.65 27.02 -5.60
CA PHE A 666 27.37 26.16 -4.46
C PHE A 666 26.23 25.17 -4.80
N GLU A 667 25.86 24.27 -3.87
CA GLU A 667 24.89 23.21 -4.21
C GLU A 667 23.51 23.76 -4.60
N GLY A 668 23.07 24.91 -4.06
CA GLY A 668 21.78 25.52 -4.32
C GLY A 668 21.11 26.06 -3.06
N TYR A 669 19.78 26.12 -3.04
CA TYR A 669 18.98 26.59 -1.91
C TYR A 669 18.00 25.53 -1.41
N VAL A 670 17.62 25.64 -0.13
CA VAL A 670 16.46 24.98 0.47
C VAL A 670 15.45 26.06 0.82
N LEU A 671 14.26 25.94 0.27
CA LEU A 671 13.12 26.81 0.58
C LEU A 671 12.28 26.13 1.66
N THR A 672 11.89 26.90 2.67
CA THR A 672 10.93 26.46 3.68
C THR A 672 9.81 27.50 3.75
N ASP A 673 8.59 27.10 3.43
CA ASP A 673 7.44 28.01 3.43
C ASP A 673 6.90 28.25 4.86
N ALA A 674 5.93 29.14 5.01
CA ALA A 674 5.39 29.51 6.32
C ALA A 674 4.73 28.33 7.06
N ARG A 675 4.23 27.32 6.33
CA ARG A 675 3.65 26.08 6.92
C ARG A 675 4.70 25.04 7.30
N GLY A 676 5.97 25.21 6.88
CA GLY A 676 7.04 24.25 7.08
C GLY A 676 7.20 23.24 5.94
N TYR A 677 6.56 23.47 4.79
CA TYR A 677 6.81 22.67 3.59
C TYR A 677 8.19 23.03 3.00
N MET A 678 8.97 22.00 2.64
CA MET A 678 10.35 22.16 2.20
C MET A 678 10.56 21.65 0.78
N VAL A 679 11.20 22.47 -0.04
CA VAL A 679 11.71 22.08 -1.37
C VAL A 679 13.15 22.53 -1.54
N LYS A 680 13.88 21.88 -2.45
CA LYS A 680 15.28 22.24 -2.75
C LYS A 680 15.47 22.52 -4.22
N ILE A 681 16.26 23.55 -4.49
CA ILE A 681 16.69 23.96 -5.81
C ILE A 681 18.19 23.73 -5.88
N LYS A 682 18.64 23.04 -6.92
CA LYS A 682 20.07 22.76 -7.12
C LYS A 682 20.62 23.58 -8.25
N SER A 683 21.86 24.05 -8.11
CA SER A 683 22.53 24.79 -9.16
C SER A 683 22.90 23.90 -10.35
N ASP A 684 22.93 24.47 -11.52
CA ASP A 684 23.30 23.79 -12.78
C ASP A 684 24.74 23.31 -12.74
N SER A 685 25.64 24.12 -12.19
CA SER A 685 27.04 23.75 -11.99
C SER A 685 27.18 22.51 -11.10
N TYR A 686 26.45 22.45 -9.97
CA TYR A 686 26.45 21.29 -9.09
C TYR A 686 25.89 20.03 -9.78
N LEU A 687 24.79 20.15 -10.53
CA LEU A 687 24.17 19.03 -11.23
C LEU A 687 25.10 18.46 -12.32
N ARG A 688 25.78 19.32 -13.07
CA ARG A 688 26.77 18.92 -14.07
C ARG A 688 27.93 18.16 -13.42
N TRP A 689 28.53 18.69 -12.36
CA TRP A 689 29.65 18.03 -11.67
C TRP A 689 29.22 16.76 -10.93
N LYS A 690 28.00 16.68 -10.45
CA LYS A 690 27.43 15.43 -9.93
C LYS A 690 27.36 14.36 -11.02
N TYR A 691 26.91 14.72 -12.21
CA TYR A 691 26.88 13.80 -13.34
C TYR A 691 28.30 13.41 -13.79
N CYS A 692 29.26 14.35 -13.82
CA CYS A 692 30.67 14.07 -14.07
C CYS A 692 31.26 13.07 -13.06
N ARG A 693 30.90 13.17 -11.79
CA ARG A 693 31.30 12.18 -10.78
C ARG A 693 30.78 10.77 -11.09
N ASP A 694 29.55 10.66 -11.56
CA ASP A 694 28.94 9.39 -11.92
C ASP A 694 29.60 8.81 -13.19
N LEU A 695 29.97 9.67 -14.17
CA LEU A 695 30.75 9.31 -15.37
C LEU A 695 32.18 8.88 -15.01
N LEU A 696 32.85 9.58 -14.10
CA LEU A 696 34.17 9.16 -13.57
C LEU A 696 34.08 7.78 -12.97
N GLY A 697 33.07 7.52 -12.13
CA GLY A 697 32.84 6.21 -11.55
C GLY A 697 32.54 5.11 -12.58
N ALA A 698 31.87 5.43 -13.68
CA ALA A 698 31.65 4.52 -14.81
C ALA A 698 32.96 4.21 -15.54
N TYR A 699 33.76 5.25 -15.83
CA TYR A 699 35.07 5.13 -16.48
C TYR A 699 36.03 4.25 -15.66
N LEU A 700 36.14 4.49 -14.36
CA LEU A 700 36.99 3.71 -13.46
C LEU A 700 36.60 2.21 -13.36
N ARG A 701 35.34 1.88 -13.64
CA ARG A 701 34.84 0.50 -13.73
C ARG A 701 34.99 -0.11 -15.14
N GLY A 702 35.64 0.59 -16.06
CA GLY A 702 35.84 0.11 -17.44
C GLY A 702 34.57 0.05 -18.28
N LYS A 703 33.50 0.80 -17.91
CA LYS A 703 32.28 0.87 -18.71
C LYS A 703 32.50 1.76 -19.92
N ASP A 704 32.03 1.30 -21.08
CA ASP A 704 31.99 2.15 -22.27
C ASP A 704 30.93 3.25 -22.10
N ILE A 705 31.34 4.50 -22.35
CA ILE A 705 30.50 5.69 -22.23
C ILE A 705 30.22 6.20 -23.64
N ASN A 706 28.96 6.15 -24.07
CA ASN A 706 28.53 6.66 -25.35
C ASN A 706 28.58 8.23 -25.34
N LEU A 707 29.45 8.81 -26.16
CA LEU A 707 29.63 10.25 -26.26
C LEU A 707 28.45 10.96 -26.93
N ASP A 708 27.70 10.28 -27.81
CA ASP A 708 26.61 10.88 -28.57
C ASP A 708 25.41 11.25 -27.67
N SER A 709 25.29 10.59 -26.52
CA SER A 709 24.23 10.86 -25.52
C SER A 709 24.56 11.99 -24.54
N LEU A 710 25.76 12.60 -24.63
CA LEU A 710 26.26 13.59 -23.70
C LEU A 710 26.14 15.02 -24.25
N ASP A 711 25.89 15.98 -23.36
CA ASP A 711 25.99 17.42 -23.72
C ASP A 711 27.44 17.82 -23.99
N GLY A 712 27.64 19.04 -24.46
CA GLY A 712 28.97 19.55 -24.86
C GLY A 712 30.00 19.49 -23.74
N PHE A 713 29.61 19.90 -22.52
CA PHE A 713 30.48 19.93 -21.36
C PHE A 713 30.88 18.51 -20.88
N THR A 714 29.89 17.65 -20.68
CA THR A 714 30.14 16.25 -20.20
C THR A 714 30.88 15.43 -21.25
N ARG A 715 30.69 15.71 -22.54
CA ARG A 715 31.46 15.10 -23.63
C ARG A 715 32.94 15.50 -23.57
N ASP A 716 33.24 16.79 -23.39
CA ASP A 716 34.60 17.27 -23.22
C ASP A 716 35.27 16.68 -21.96
N PHE A 717 34.52 16.58 -20.86
CA PHE A 717 35.01 15.95 -19.66
C PHE A 717 35.33 14.44 -19.86
N VAL A 718 34.46 13.67 -20.51
CA VAL A 718 34.74 12.25 -20.81
C VAL A 718 35.90 12.12 -21.79
N SER A 719 36.02 13.03 -22.76
CA SER A 719 37.18 13.08 -23.67
C SER A 719 38.47 13.29 -22.90
N PHE A 720 38.47 14.20 -21.92
CA PHE A 720 39.58 14.38 -20.99
C PHE A 720 39.89 13.11 -20.20
N LEU A 721 38.89 12.44 -19.61
CA LEU A 721 39.11 11.17 -18.88
C LEU A 721 39.80 10.13 -19.77
N ARG A 722 39.43 10.02 -21.04
CA ARG A 722 40.04 9.08 -22.01
C ARG A 722 41.50 9.38 -22.31
N THR A 723 42.01 10.57 -22.00
CA THR A 723 43.43 10.90 -22.10
C THR A 723 44.25 10.43 -20.90
N LYS A 724 43.61 9.93 -19.85
CA LYS A 724 44.22 9.53 -18.57
C LYS A 724 44.16 8.03 -18.37
N PHE A 725 45.22 7.45 -17.78
CA PHE A 725 45.19 6.08 -17.34
C PHE A 725 44.29 5.92 -16.09
N ILE A 726 43.63 4.80 -15.95
CA ILE A 726 42.75 4.51 -14.82
C ILE A 726 43.50 4.63 -13.47
N ASP A 727 44.77 4.17 -13.44
CA ASP A 727 45.61 4.24 -12.24
C ASP A 727 45.94 5.68 -11.81
N GLU A 728 45.96 6.65 -12.73
CA GLU A 728 46.15 8.07 -12.42
C GLU A 728 44.92 8.68 -11.70
N LEU A 729 43.75 8.11 -11.94
CA LEU A 729 42.47 8.65 -11.46
C LEU A 729 41.87 7.85 -10.29
N LYS A 730 42.33 6.61 -10.07
CA LYS A 730 41.72 5.66 -9.15
C LYS A 730 41.58 6.15 -7.70
N ASP A 731 42.56 6.90 -7.22
CA ASP A 731 42.61 7.44 -5.84
C ASP A 731 42.30 8.94 -5.77
N LYS A 732 41.77 9.50 -6.86
CA LYS A 732 41.42 10.94 -6.95
C LYS A 732 39.97 11.18 -6.65
N SER A 733 39.70 12.21 -5.85
CA SER A 733 38.33 12.72 -5.68
C SER A 733 37.83 13.42 -6.92
N ILE A 734 36.53 13.63 -7.02
CA ILE A 734 35.94 14.44 -8.13
C ILE A 734 36.50 15.88 -8.14
N ILE A 735 36.84 16.43 -6.98
CA ILE A 735 37.46 17.75 -6.86
C ILE A 735 38.89 17.74 -7.46
N ASP A 736 39.70 16.74 -7.15
CA ASP A 736 41.03 16.59 -7.74
C ASP A 736 40.94 16.45 -9.26
N VAL A 737 40.02 15.62 -9.75
CA VAL A 737 39.81 15.43 -11.19
C VAL A 737 39.27 16.69 -11.86
N LYS A 738 38.41 17.49 -11.19
CA LYS A 738 37.97 18.82 -11.64
C LYS A 738 39.15 19.76 -11.79
N HIS A 739 40.05 19.84 -10.82
CA HIS A 739 41.26 20.65 -10.92
C HIS A 739 42.18 20.18 -12.06
N MET A 740 42.35 18.87 -12.24
CA MET A 740 43.13 18.32 -13.36
C MET A 740 42.52 18.65 -14.71
N TYR A 741 41.18 18.58 -14.82
CA TYR A 741 40.44 18.93 -16.05
C TYR A 741 40.69 20.39 -16.44
N TYR A 742 40.54 21.35 -15.51
CA TYR A 742 40.81 22.75 -15.80
C TYR A 742 42.28 23.04 -16.07
N ALA A 743 43.20 22.41 -15.36
CA ALA A 743 44.63 22.52 -15.57
C ALA A 743 45.07 22.02 -16.96
N SER A 744 44.32 21.08 -17.53
CA SER A 744 44.57 20.56 -18.89
C SER A 744 43.96 21.41 -20.02
N GLY A 745 43.38 22.55 -19.69
CA GLY A 745 42.70 23.44 -20.65
C GLY A 745 41.21 23.17 -20.84
N GLY A 746 40.62 22.39 -19.96
CA GLY A 746 39.17 22.13 -19.94
C GLY A 746 38.41 23.46 -19.74
N LYS A 747 37.35 23.66 -20.52
CA LYS A 747 36.53 24.86 -20.46
C LYS A 747 35.64 24.86 -19.25
N HIS A 748 35.35 26.05 -18.71
CA HIS A 748 34.43 26.23 -17.61
C HIS A 748 33.00 25.88 -18.05
N GLU A 749 32.21 25.26 -17.16
CA GLU A 749 30.84 24.82 -17.47
C GLU A 749 29.90 25.93 -17.90
N SER A 750 30.14 27.18 -17.50
CA SER A 750 29.36 28.36 -17.92
C SER A 750 29.49 28.70 -19.41
N LEU A 751 30.50 28.17 -20.09
CA LEU A 751 30.72 28.37 -21.54
C LEU A 751 29.89 27.43 -22.42
N TYR A 752 29.12 26.51 -21.82
CA TYR A 752 28.27 25.53 -22.51
C TYR A 752 26.77 25.76 -22.22
N GLN A 753 26.41 26.97 -21.79
CA GLN A 753 25.02 27.39 -21.61
C GLN A 753 24.30 27.59 -22.93
#